data_596758941335eb05c54d4931168ea525
#
_entry.id   596758941335eb05c54d4931168ea525
#
_cell.length_a   1.000
_cell.length_b   1.000
_cell.length_c   1.000
_cell.angle_alpha   90.00
_cell.angle_beta   90.00
_cell.angle_gamma   90.00
#
_symmetry.space_group_name_H-M   'P 1'
#
loop_
_entity.id
_entity.type
_entity.pdbx_description
1 polymer ?
#
loop_
_entity_poly.entity_id
_entity_poly.type
_entity_poly.pdbx_seq_one_letter_code
_entity_poly.pdbx_strand_id
1 'polypeptide(L)'
;MLNLDSNIQFIKGVGEKRAKLFNSLGIFDVDSLIHFYPRKYEDWTVGKTLNDVNDRDTICIKATLITPVKEAVIRRGLTLYKCKFSDGENVIAVTIFNNKYLAKSLKVYEDYFLYGKIDKSFLTASMSSPKIEKADGALAIQPVYPAKEKLTSRAISKVMKTALDEINQIDETLSDEIMQKYGLISLDKAIRDIHFPSSADDYLPARKRLIFEELLTLQLGLLKLKSNKRCETSLRIIKDYSKEFETFLPFTLTNAQKRTIGECVADMESKFPCNRLVQGDVGSGKTAVAASLIYTVIKNGYQAAMMAPTEILATQHFESLTKMFSKSDLKIALLTGSTPAKQKREIKKALFNNEIDLLIGTHAIIQNDVEFRKLALVITDEQHRFGVNQRATLAQKGQNVHTIVMSATPIPRTLGLILYGDLDISVLDELPPGRQTVRTDVVDSRYHKRLYKFIKDAVARGEQCYIVCPAVEENETNIKSAEEFAEELANGEFKGYNLGILHGKMKAKDKEAIMKSFADGKVSILVATTVVEVGVDVPNATIMVIENAERFGLSTLHQLRGRVGRGNKQSYCVLVSDAKGETSRERLMTMKQFSDGFKIADTDLKLRGPGDFFGSRQHGLPELKIADMVEDMDTLKKAQECAQDILESDFSLSNSPALKKQMNKMFEKIVN
;
A
#
# COMPACT_ATOMS: atom_id res chain seq x y z
N MET A 1 43.74 -8.78 -0.61
CA MET A 1 42.54 -8.43 -1.41
C MET A 1 41.33 -8.72 -0.56
N LEU A 2 40.45 -7.75 -0.42
CA LEU A 2 39.16 -7.94 0.25
C LEU A 2 38.23 -8.75 -0.66
N ASN A 3 37.51 -9.71 -0.04
CA ASN A 3 36.43 -10.48 -0.68
C ASN A 3 35.08 -10.06 -0.05
N LEU A 4 34.00 -10.23 -0.75
CA LEU A 4 32.67 -9.79 -0.30
C LEU A 4 32.27 -10.41 1.04
N ASP A 5 32.63 -11.64 1.31
CA ASP A 5 32.38 -12.36 2.56
C ASP A 5 33.35 -11.97 3.70
N SER A 6 34.32 -11.07 3.46
CA SER A 6 35.28 -10.63 4.48
C SER A 6 34.59 -9.80 5.56
N ASN A 7 34.86 -10.09 6.84
CA ASN A 7 34.32 -9.34 7.95
C ASN A 7 34.71 -7.85 7.89
N ILE A 8 33.79 -6.94 8.23
CA ILE A 8 33.99 -5.50 8.18
C ILE A 8 35.23 -5.00 8.95
N GLN A 9 35.64 -5.70 10.00
CA GLN A 9 36.82 -5.33 10.80
C GLN A 9 38.13 -5.39 10.05
N PHE A 10 38.20 -6.12 8.94
CA PHE A 10 39.42 -6.25 8.13
C PHE A 10 39.62 -5.10 7.14
N ILE A 11 38.64 -4.23 6.97
CA ILE A 11 38.76 -3.04 6.15
C ILE A 11 39.69 -2.04 6.86
N LYS A 12 40.67 -1.49 6.13
CA LYS A 12 41.59 -0.50 6.66
C LYS A 12 40.86 0.69 7.32
N GLY A 13 41.15 0.91 8.59
CA GLY A 13 40.52 1.96 9.41
C GLY A 13 39.24 1.53 10.16
N VAL A 14 38.89 0.23 10.11
CA VAL A 14 37.81 -0.36 10.91
C VAL A 14 38.44 -1.33 11.92
N GLY A 15 38.62 -0.88 13.16
CA GLY A 15 39.01 -1.78 14.25
C GLY A 15 37.78 -2.30 15.00
N GLU A 16 37.97 -3.22 15.96
CA GLU A 16 36.88 -3.89 16.71
C GLU A 16 35.81 -2.95 17.24
N LYS A 17 36.19 -1.78 17.79
CA LYS A 17 35.24 -0.79 18.34
C LYS A 17 34.36 -0.20 17.24
N ARG A 18 34.91 0.07 16.06
CA ARG A 18 34.11 0.57 14.91
C ARG A 18 33.29 -0.54 14.27
N ALA A 19 33.80 -1.76 14.19
CA ALA A 19 33.04 -2.91 13.69
C ALA A 19 31.76 -3.11 14.48
N LYS A 20 31.77 -2.98 15.81
CA LYS A 20 30.54 -3.03 16.64
C LYS A 20 29.53 -1.94 16.29
N LEU A 21 29.99 -0.74 15.91
CA LEU A 21 29.09 0.33 15.47
C LEU A 21 28.47 0.03 14.09
N PHE A 22 29.27 -0.51 13.15
CA PHE A 22 28.77 -0.98 11.87
C PHE A 22 27.75 -2.13 12.03
N ASN A 23 28.04 -3.10 12.92
CA ASN A 23 27.12 -4.19 13.23
C ASN A 23 25.77 -3.70 13.77
N SER A 24 25.76 -2.59 14.51
CA SER A 24 24.49 -1.97 15.00
C SER A 24 23.64 -1.35 13.88
N LEU A 25 24.21 -1.15 12.68
CA LEU A 25 23.53 -0.75 11.45
C LEU A 25 23.20 -1.94 10.53
N GLY A 26 23.45 -3.18 10.97
CA GLY A 26 23.26 -4.39 10.16
C GLY A 26 24.39 -4.66 9.15
N ILE A 27 25.55 -4.02 9.32
CA ILE A 27 26.71 -4.16 8.43
C ILE A 27 27.75 -5.04 9.12
N PHE A 28 27.91 -6.28 8.66
CA PHE A 28 28.79 -7.30 9.28
C PHE A 28 30.01 -7.63 8.42
N ASP A 29 29.86 -7.53 7.10
CA ASP A 29 30.85 -7.92 6.08
C ASP A 29 30.92 -6.87 4.97
N VAL A 30 31.80 -7.08 4.02
CA VAL A 30 32.00 -6.19 2.87
C VAL A 30 30.76 -6.17 1.98
N ASP A 31 30.07 -7.30 1.79
CA ASP A 31 28.85 -7.38 0.99
C ASP A 31 27.72 -6.52 1.59
N SER A 32 27.48 -6.64 2.89
CA SER A 32 26.49 -5.80 3.57
C SER A 32 26.87 -4.30 3.56
N LEU A 33 28.17 -3.98 3.53
CA LEU A 33 28.64 -2.60 3.41
C LEU A 33 28.31 -2.02 2.03
N ILE A 34 28.70 -2.68 0.93
CA ILE A 34 28.47 -2.16 -0.44
C ILE A 34 26.99 -2.12 -0.84
N HIS A 35 26.12 -2.84 -0.11
CA HIS A 35 24.68 -2.77 -0.24
C HIS A 35 24.01 -1.86 0.81
N PHE A 36 24.80 -1.02 1.49
CA PHE A 36 24.30 0.02 2.39
C PHE A 36 24.27 1.35 1.65
N TYR A 37 23.17 1.63 0.95
CA TYR A 37 23.07 2.73 0.01
C TYR A 37 22.92 4.11 0.69
N PRO A 38 23.41 5.19 0.03
CA PRO A 38 23.19 6.57 0.49
C PRO A 38 21.70 6.94 0.47
N ARG A 39 21.25 7.72 1.45
CA ARG A 39 19.90 8.28 1.48
C ARG A 39 19.70 9.45 0.51
N LYS A 40 20.75 10.24 0.31
CA LYS A 40 20.77 11.42 -0.56
C LYS A 40 22.20 11.75 -0.94
N TYR A 41 22.33 12.66 -1.87
CA TYR A 41 23.62 13.18 -2.30
C TYR A 41 23.70 14.68 -2.05
N GLU A 42 24.89 15.17 -1.79
CA GLU A 42 25.22 16.57 -1.70
C GLU A 42 26.11 16.91 -2.89
N ASP A 43 25.63 17.76 -3.77
CA ASP A 43 26.39 18.18 -4.93
C ASP A 43 27.33 19.34 -4.51
N TRP A 44 28.61 19.03 -4.40
CA TRP A 44 29.66 19.97 -4.07
C TRP A 44 30.37 20.48 -5.32
N THR A 45 29.88 20.17 -6.51
CA THR A 45 30.46 20.74 -7.73
C THR A 45 30.21 22.22 -7.76
N VAL A 46 31.27 22.99 -7.98
CA VAL A 46 31.21 24.45 -8.06
C VAL A 46 30.77 24.82 -9.47
N GLY A 47 29.50 25.18 -9.63
CA GLY A 47 28.96 25.50 -10.97
C GLY A 47 28.20 26.81 -11.07
N LYS A 48 27.88 27.46 -9.93
CA LYS A 48 27.10 28.71 -9.90
C LYS A 48 27.83 29.77 -9.14
N THR A 49 27.80 31.01 -9.66
CA THR A 49 28.23 32.21 -8.94
C THR A 49 27.04 32.69 -8.10
N LEU A 50 27.32 33.55 -7.11
CA LEU A 50 26.24 34.19 -6.32
C LEU A 50 25.22 34.96 -7.17
N ASN A 51 25.62 35.40 -8.36
CA ASN A 51 24.75 36.15 -9.27
C ASN A 51 23.65 35.25 -9.88
N ASP A 52 23.94 33.94 -10.10
CA ASP A 52 23.09 33.00 -10.78
C ASP A 52 22.19 32.18 -9.82
N VAL A 53 22.14 32.55 -8.53
CA VAL A 53 21.47 31.76 -7.48
C VAL A 53 20.24 32.50 -6.97
N ASN A 54 19.14 31.77 -6.80
CA ASN A 54 17.92 32.27 -6.21
C ASN A 54 17.95 32.21 -4.67
N ASP A 55 17.06 32.98 -4.03
CA ASP A 55 16.86 32.89 -2.58
C ASP A 55 16.46 31.46 -2.18
N ARG A 56 17.05 30.96 -1.11
CA ARG A 56 16.84 29.62 -0.54
C ARG A 56 17.36 28.44 -1.35
N ASP A 57 18.11 28.63 -2.42
CA ASP A 57 18.80 27.55 -3.10
C ASP A 57 19.86 26.89 -2.18
N THR A 58 20.05 25.58 -2.33
CA THR A 58 21.15 24.85 -1.71
C THR A 58 22.28 24.73 -2.73
N ILE A 59 23.44 25.31 -2.42
CA ILE A 59 24.54 25.45 -3.36
C ILE A 59 25.89 25.17 -2.72
N CYS A 60 26.89 24.90 -3.54
CA CYS A 60 28.29 24.90 -3.18
C CYS A 60 28.99 26.10 -3.83
N ILE A 61 29.67 26.93 -3.04
CA ILE A 61 30.45 28.10 -3.51
C ILE A 61 31.87 27.96 -3.02
N LYS A 62 32.84 28.23 -3.89
CA LYS A 62 34.22 28.45 -3.49
C LYS A 62 34.37 29.90 -3.08
N ALA A 63 34.82 30.17 -1.84
CA ALA A 63 34.96 31.51 -1.31
C ALA A 63 36.16 31.63 -0.34
N THR A 64 36.81 32.77 -0.34
CA THR A 64 37.93 33.08 0.54
C THR A 64 37.42 33.73 1.84
N LEU A 65 37.91 33.28 2.98
CA LEU A 65 37.59 33.90 4.28
C LEU A 65 38.27 35.26 4.37
N ILE A 66 37.47 36.37 4.40
CA ILE A 66 37.98 37.74 4.39
C ILE A 66 37.95 38.45 5.75
N THR A 67 37.29 37.85 6.75
CA THR A 67 37.26 38.42 8.10
C THR A 67 37.57 37.37 9.16
N PRO A 68 38.25 37.76 10.28
CA PRO A 68 38.39 36.82 11.40
C PRO A 68 37.02 36.40 11.94
N VAL A 69 36.98 35.16 12.46
CA VAL A 69 35.75 34.62 13.06
C VAL A 69 35.51 35.30 14.41
N LYS A 70 34.35 35.97 14.55
CA LYS A 70 33.95 36.66 15.78
C LYS A 70 32.99 35.76 16.58
N GLU A 71 33.31 35.51 17.84
CA GLU A 71 32.46 34.78 18.78
C GLU A 71 31.45 35.72 19.44
N ALA A 72 30.19 35.34 19.49
CA ALA A 72 29.11 36.05 20.15
C ALA A 72 28.26 35.05 20.97
N VAL A 73 28.30 35.15 22.28
CA VAL A 73 27.47 34.39 23.21
C VAL A 73 26.12 35.06 23.34
N ILE A 74 25.05 34.42 22.84
CA ILE A 74 23.69 34.96 22.88
C ILE A 74 22.99 34.58 24.19
N ARG A 75 23.12 33.34 24.62
CA ARG A 75 22.59 32.80 25.88
C ARG A 75 23.32 31.51 26.27
N ARG A 76 23.10 31.02 27.49
CA ARG A 76 23.68 29.74 27.93
C ARG A 76 23.30 28.63 26.99
N GLY A 77 24.28 27.98 26.37
CA GLY A 77 24.09 26.91 25.38
C GLY A 77 23.94 27.39 23.92
N LEU A 78 23.97 28.68 23.63
CA LEU A 78 23.92 29.24 22.26
C LEU A 78 25.05 30.23 22.02
N THR A 79 26.07 29.80 21.31
CA THR A 79 27.21 30.61 20.85
C THR A 79 27.20 30.69 19.34
N LEU A 80 27.28 31.89 18.79
CA LEU A 80 27.38 32.17 17.36
C LEU A 80 28.82 32.55 17.01
N TYR A 81 29.29 32.00 15.91
CA TYR A 81 30.56 32.38 15.29
C TYR A 81 30.24 33.02 13.93
N LYS A 82 30.53 34.32 13.79
CA LYS A 82 30.22 35.08 12.59
C LYS A 82 31.49 35.43 11.84
N CYS A 83 31.47 35.23 10.53
CA CYS A 83 32.57 35.60 9.62
C CYS A 83 32.00 35.97 8.24
N LYS A 84 32.87 36.50 7.39
CA LYS A 84 32.51 36.87 6.02
C LYS A 84 33.49 36.17 5.05
N PHE A 85 32.90 35.64 3.99
CA PHE A 85 33.61 35.05 2.86
C PHE A 85 33.37 35.89 1.60
N SER A 86 34.29 35.85 0.64
CA SER A 86 34.12 36.48 -0.68
C SER A 86 34.38 35.45 -1.79
N ASP A 87 33.56 35.45 -2.81
CA ASP A 87 33.76 34.68 -4.05
C ASP A 87 34.58 35.45 -5.10
N GLY A 88 35.10 36.64 -4.74
CA GLY A 88 35.84 37.57 -5.60
C GLY A 88 34.98 38.76 -6.01
N GLU A 89 33.68 38.60 -6.21
CA GLU A 89 32.77 39.67 -6.62
C GLU A 89 31.83 40.10 -5.48
N ASN A 90 31.34 39.11 -4.69
CA ASN A 90 30.32 39.30 -3.69
C ASN A 90 30.81 38.87 -2.30
N VAL A 91 30.12 39.34 -1.25
CA VAL A 91 30.41 38.99 0.14
C VAL A 91 29.25 38.14 0.71
N ILE A 92 29.60 37.02 1.33
CA ILE A 92 28.67 36.13 2.00
C ILE A 92 28.90 36.19 3.50
N ALA A 93 27.84 36.53 4.27
CA ALA A 93 27.88 36.47 5.72
C ALA A 93 27.60 35.04 6.20
N VAL A 94 28.53 34.43 6.93
CA VAL A 94 28.38 33.08 7.46
C VAL A 94 28.21 33.12 8.97
N THR A 95 27.18 32.41 9.45
CA THR A 95 26.94 32.25 10.89
C THR A 95 27.01 30.75 11.23
N ILE A 96 27.92 30.39 12.14
CA ILE A 96 28.12 28.98 12.60
C ILE A 96 27.57 28.90 14.03
N PHE A 97 26.73 27.91 14.31
CA PHE A 97 26.11 27.67 15.63
C PHE A 97 26.88 26.64 16.43
N ASN A 98 27.26 26.96 17.66
CA ASN A 98 27.82 26.03 18.67
C ASN A 98 29.02 25.15 18.22
N ASN A 99 29.70 25.51 17.12
CA ASN A 99 30.80 24.71 16.59
C ASN A 99 32.15 25.48 16.74
N LYS A 100 32.67 25.46 17.97
CA LYS A 100 33.96 26.12 18.29
C LYS A 100 35.14 25.51 17.55
N TYR A 101 35.08 24.20 17.27
CA TYR A 101 36.16 23.50 16.56
C TYR A 101 36.27 23.99 15.12
N LEU A 102 35.17 24.03 14.38
CA LEU A 102 35.13 24.56 13.03
C LEU A 102 35.59 26.03 13.01
N ALA A 103 35.04 26.87 13.91
CA ALA A 103 35.39 28.25 13.98
C ALA A 103 36.90 28.49 14.18
N LYS A 104 37.57 27.68 15.00
CA LYS A 104 39.03 27.75 15.24
C LYS A 104 39.90 27.21 14.10
N SER A 105 39.35 26.33 13.27
CA SER A 105 40.08 25.74 12.13
C SER A 105 40.15 26.63 10.91
N LEU A 106 39.28 27.67 10.86
CA LEU A 106 39.21 28.60 9.74
C LEU A 106 40.34 29.66 9.84
N LYS A 107 41.05 29.85 8.73
CA LYS A 107 42.11 30.83 8.62
C LYS A 107 41.79 31.91 7.59
N VAL A 108 42.05 33.15 7.95
CA VAL A 108 41.80 34.30 7.06
C VAL A 108 42.70 34.21 5.84
N TYR A 109 42.18 34.56 4.68
CA TYR A 109 42.83 34.52 3.36
C TYR A 109 43.11 33.12 2.83
N GLU A 110 42.47 32.07 3.41
CA GLU A 110 42.43 30.73 2.80
C GLU A 110 41.09 30.51 2.09
N ASP A 111 41.11 29.68 1.05
CA ASP A 111 39.91 29.32 0.25
C ASP A 111 39.18 28.13 0.86
N TYR A 112 37.87 28.25 0.89
CA TYR A 112 36.97 27.20 1.39
C TYR A 112 35.81 26.97 0.43
N PHE A 113 35.30 25.74 0.41
CA PHE A 113 34.01 25.43 -0.15
C PHE A 113 32.93 25.58 0.92
N LEU A 114 31.89 26.32 0.61
CA LEU A 114 30.74 26.55 1.45
C LEU A 114 29.54 25.82 0.82
N TYR A 115 29.02 24.79 1.48
CA TYR A 115 27.86 24.06 1.03
C TYR A 115 26.69 24.28 1.99
N GLY A 116 25.58 24.77 1.50
CA GLY A 116 24.39 25.00 2.30
C GLY A 116 23.34 25.85 1.61
N LYS A 117 22.29 26.12 2.36
CA LYS A 117 21.19 26.98 1.92
C LYS A 117 21.60 28.42 2.00
N ILE A 118 21.36 29.16 0.92
CA ILE A 118 21.63 30.60 0.88
C ILE A 118 20.35 31.39 1.12
N ASP A 119 20.44 32.38 2.00
CA ASP A 119 19.42 33.42 2.18
C ASP A 119 19.92 34.66 1.43
N LYS A 120 19.30 34.97 0.28
CA LYS A 120 19.71 36.08 -0.60
C LYS A 120 18.66 37.16 -0.61
N SER A 121 19.07 38.38 -0.31
CA SER A 121 18.28 39.58 -0.52
C SER A 121 18.97 40.45 -1.56
N PHE A 122 18.31 41.54 -1.99
CA PHE A 122 18.84 42.41 -3.05
C PHE A 122 20.26 42.96 -2.76
N LEU A 123 20.64 43.10 -1.50
CA LEU A 123 21.93 43.72 -1.08
C LEU A 123 22.83 42.76 -0.26
N THR A 124 22.34 41.61 0.17
CA THR A 124 23.08 40.75 1.10
C THR A 124 22.87 39.28 0.81
N ALA A 125 23.93 38.52 0.90
CA ALA A 125 23.89 37.05 0.87
C ALA A 125 24.38 36.50 2.23
N SER A 126 23.66 35.51 2.77
CA SER A 126 24.04 34.90 4.04
C SER A 126 23.81 33.37 4.03
N MET A 127 24.59 32.65 4.80
CA MET A 127 24.44 31.23 5.04
C MET A 127 24.44 30.90 6.54
N SER A 128 23.46 30.13 6.97
CA SER A 128 23.33 29.66 8.35
C SER A 128 23.86 28.26 8.50
N SER A 129 24.93 28.05 9.25
CA SER A 129 25.64 26.77 9.45
C SER A 129 25.92 25.99 8.17
N PRO A 130 26.54 26.61 7.15
CA PRO A 130 26.97 25.85 5.99
C PRO A 130 28.01 24.79 6.40
N LYS A 131 28.10 23.71 5.63
CA LYS A 131 29.27 22.82 5.69
C LYS A 131 30.45 23.55 5.06
N ILE A 132 31.58 23.57 5.74
CA ILE A 132 32.77 24.30 5.30
C ILE A 132 33.90 23.31 5.18
N GLU A 133 34.52 23.22 4.02
CA GLU A 133 35.70 22.40 3.76
C GLU A 133 36.77 23.23 3.08
N LYS A 134 38.05 22.90 3.34
CA LYS A 134 39.20 23.60 2.72
C LYS A 134 39.23 23.28 1.23
N ALA A 135 39.48 24.28 0.40
CA ALA A 135 39.49 24.16 -1.06
C ALA A 135 40.88 23.66 -1.57
N ASP A 136 41.29 22.47 -1.07
CA ASP A 136 42.58 21.83 -1.42
C ASP A 136 42.40 20.65 -2.40
N GLY A 137 41.20 20.46 -2.99
CA GLY A 137 40.92 19.42 -3.99
C GLY A 137 39.65 19.72 -4.78
N ALA A 138 39.39 18.95 -5.83
CA ALA A 138 38.12 18.94 -6.54
C ALA A 138 37.08 18.20 -5.66
N LEU A 139 36.01 18.87 -5.31
CA LEU A 139 34.88 18.24 -4.64
C LEU A 139 33.89 17.69 -5.68
N ALA A 140 33.42 16.51 -5.39
CA ALA A 140 32.48 15.79 -6.22
C ALA A 140 31.14 15.64 -5.47
N ILE A 141 30.20 14.96 -6.07
CA ILE A 141 28.94 14.56 -5.43
C ILE A 141 29.24 13.68 -4.23
N GLN A 142 28.82 14.11 -3.03
CA GLN A 142 29.10 13.43 -1.77
C GLN A 142 27.90 12.60 -1.31
N PRO A 143 28.06 11.29 -1.07
CA PRO A 143 26.98 10.44 -0.55
C PRO A 143 26.70 10.76 0.93
N VAL A 144 25.43 10.80 1.30
CA VAL A 144 24.98 10.95 2.69
C VAL A 144 24.34 9.66 3.17
N TYR A 145 25.05 8.93 4.01
CA TYR A 145 24.58 7.69 4.60
C TYR A 145 23.74 7.90 5.86
N PRO A 146 22.81 6.97 6.18
CA PRO A 146 22.16 6.92 7.48
C PRO A 146 23.21 6.83 8.58
N ALA A 147 23.22 7.79 9.51
CA ALA A 147 24.17 7.84 10.61
C ALA A 147 23.48 7.42 11.92
N LYS A 148 24.23 6.78 12.83
CA LYS A 148 23.75 6.39 14.15
C LYS A 148 24.84 6.63 15.19
N GLU A 149 24.49 7.31 16.28
CA GLU A 149 25.38 7.62 17.40
C GLU A 149 26.73 8.25 16.98
N LYS A 150 27.84 7.50 17.21
CA LYS A 150 29.22 7.95 16.95
C LYS A 150 29.69 7.65 15.52
N LEU A 151 28.87 6.98 14.69
CA LEU A 151 29.21 6.66 13.30
C LEU A 151 28.61 7.69 12.35
N THR A 152 29.42 8.67 11.95
CA THR A 152 28.98 9.73 11.04
C THR A 152 28.95 9.26 9.59
N SER A 153 28.10 9.89 8.75
CA SER A 153 28.05 9.63 7.30
C SER A 153 29.43 9.73 6.63
N ARG A 154 30.25 10.72 7.03
CA ARG A 154 31.62 10.88 6.52
C ARG A 154 32.53 9.69 6.88
N ALA A 155 32.38 9.14 8.09
CA ALA A 155 33.13 7.96 8.50
C ALA A 155 32.74 6.72 7.70
N ILE A 156 31.43 6.56 7.42
CA ILE A 156 30.92 5.48 6.57
C ILE A 156 31.44 5.64 5.13
N SER A 157 31.31 6.84 4.56
CA SER A 157 31.79 7.15 3.20
C SER A 157 33.29 6.84 3.02
N LYS A 158 34.12 7.18 4.01
CA LYS A 158 35.56 6.88 3.97
C LYS A 158 35.86 5.36 3.96
N VAL A 159 35.13 4.61 4.80
CA VAL A 159 35.28 3.15 4.86
C VAL A 159 34.78 2.50 3.57
N MET A 160 33.65 2.99 3.04
CA MET A 160 33.08 2.56 1.76
C MET A 160 34.06 2.75 0.61
N LYS A 161 34.69 3.95 0.51
CA LYS A 161 35.67 4.24 -0.52
C LYS A 161 36.85 3.30 -0.41
N THR A 162 37.39 3.10 0.80
CA THR A 162 38.52 2.16 1.03
C THR A 162 38.15 0.74 0.62
N ALA A 163 36.95 0.27 0.95
CA ALA A 163 36.48 -1.07 0.58
C ALA A 163 36.39 -1.23 -0.95
N LEU A 164 35.77 -0.26 -1.63
CA LEU A 164 35.62 -0.29 -3.09
C LEU A 164 36.95 -0.18 -3.83
N ASP A 165 37.92 0.55 -3.27
CA ASP A 165 39.28 0.64 -3.84
C ASP A 165 40.08 -0.66 -3.66
N GLU A 166 39.80 -1.46 -2.60
CA GLU A 166 40.47 -2.74 -2.31
C GLU A 166 39.79 -3.95 -3.00
N ILE A 167 38.56 -3.80 -3.50
CA ILE A 167 37.85 -4.81 -4.30
C ILE A 167 38.22 -4.63 -5.78
N ASN A 168 38.78 -5.68 -6.41
CA ASN A 168 39.16 -5.61 -7.82
C ASN A 168 37.94 -5.49 -8.75
N GLN A 169 37.02 -6.43 -8.62
CA GLN A 169 35.80 -6.50 -9.44
C GLN A 169 34.69 -7.20 -8.65
N ILE A 170 33.47 -6.75 -8.83
CA ILE A 170 32.24 -7.39 -8.31
C ILE A 170 31.70 -8.27 -9.42
N ASP A 171 31.49 -9.56 -9.11
CA ASP A 171 31.00 -10.53 -10.08
C ASP A 171 29.59 -10.19 -10.53
N GLU A 172 29.35 -10.34 -11.85
CA GLU A 172 28.05 -10.07 -12.45
C GLU A 172 27.02 -11.14 -12.06
N THR A 173 25.79 -10.71 -11.78
CA THR A 173 24.70 -11.56 -11.35
C THR A 173 23.69 -11.86 -12.46
N LEU A 174 23.63 -10.99 -13.49
CA LEU A 174 22.71 -11.09 -14.61
C LEU A 174 23.44 -11.52 -15.87
N SER A 175 22.75 -12.27 -16.74
CA SER A 175 23.31 -12.61 -18.07
C SER A 175 23.36 -11.38 -18.98
N ASP A 176 24.27 -11.42 -19.97
CA ASP A 176 24.40 -10.37 -20.97
C ASP A 176 23.10 -10.13 -21.74
N GLU A 177 22.32 -11.18 -21.99
CA GLU A 177 21.02 -11.10 -22.66
C GLU A 177 20.02 -10.27 -21.85
N ILE A 178 19.97 -10.48 -20.52
CA ILE A 178 19.09 -9.70 -19.62
C ILE A 178 19.55 -8.25 -19.56
N MET A 179 20.87 -8.02 -19.43
CA MET A 179 21.43 -6.67 -19.39
C MET A 179 21.12 -5.89 -20.67
N GLN A 180 21.25 -6.50 -21.83
CA GLN A 180 20.92 -5.89 -23.13
C GLN A 180 19.41 -5.64 -23.27
N LYS A 181 18.55 -6.64 -22.95
CA LYS A 181 17.10 -6.55 -23.06
C LYS A 181 16.52 -5.37 -22.26
N TYR A 182 17.04 -5.10 -21.07
CA TYR A 182 16.54 -4.08 -20.17
C TYR A 182 17.38 -2.80 -20.12
N GLY A 183 18.49 -2.74 -20.88
CA GLY A 183 19.40 -1.61 -20.95
C GLY A 183 20.02 -1.31 -19.59
N LEU A 184 20.69 -2.30 -19.00
CA LEU A 184 21.31 -2.25 -17.67
C LEU A 184 22.83 -2.20 -17.80
N ILE A 185 23.49 -1.46 -16.91
CA ILE A 185 24.95 -1.45 -16.77
C ILE A 185 25.41 -2.62 -15.89
N SER A 186 26.72 -2.91 -15.92
CA SER A 186 27.31 -3.97 -15.08
C SER A 186 27.15 -3.68 -13.59
N LEU A 187 27.12 -4.75 -12.77
CA LEU A 187 26.94 -4.63 -11.32
C LEU A 187 28.10 -3.87 -10.66
N ASP A 188 29.35 -4.16 -11.05
CA ASP A 188 30.53 -3.46 -10.52
C ASP A 188 30.44 -1.94 -10.75
N LYS A 189 30.10 -1.52 -11.98
CA LYS A 189 29.91 -0.12 -12.29
C LYS A 189 28.74 0.48 -11.49
N ALA A 190 27.62 -0.22 -11.40
CA ALA A 190 26.45 0.26 -10.67
C ALA A 190 26.72 0.48 -9.17
N ILE A 191 27.45 -0.45 -8.53
CA ILE A 191 27.83 -0.33 -7.11
C ILE A 191 28.81 0.84 -6.90
N ARG A 192 29.78 1.05 -7.79
CA ARG A 192 30.70 2.17 -7.67
C ARG A 192 30.02 3.51 -7.88
N ASP A 193 29.21 3.61 -8.91
CA ASP A 193 28.49 4.85 -9.29
C ASP A 193 27.38 5.22 -8.32
N ILE A 194 26.71 4.24 -7.66
CA ILE A 194 25.71 4.55 -6.63
C ILE A 194 26.35 5.14 -5.37
N HIS A 195 27.60 4.79 -5.04
CA HIS A 195 28.30 5.32 -3.88
C HIS A 195 29.03 6.61 -4.18
N PHE A 196 29.68 6.71 -5.33
CA PHE A 196 30.52 7.85 -5.71
C PHE A 196 30.28 8.26 -7.17
N PRO A 197 29.07 8.77 -7.50
CA PRO A 197 28.77 9.19 -8.87
C PRO A 197 29.59 10.44 -9.22
N SER A 198 30.08 10.52 -10.44
CA SER A 198 30.74 11.72 -10.94
C SER A 198 29.74 12.76 -11.44
N SER A 199 28.57 12.28 -11.87
CA SER A 199 27.47 13.10 -12.41
C SER A 199 26.10 12.45 -12.15
N ALA A 200 25.02 13.16 -12.46
CA ALA A 200 23.68 12.60 -12.50
C ALA A 200 23.53 11.49 -13.57
N ASP A 201 24.27 11.57 -14.65
CA ASP A 201 24.24 10.59 -15.74
C ASP A 201 24.86 9.23 -15.32
N ASP A 202 25.75 9.22 -14.33
CA ASP A 202 26.27 7.99 -13.74
C ASP A 202 25.29 7.41 -12.70
N TYR A 203 24.69 8.28 -11.90
CA TYR A 203 23.80 7.89 -10.81
C TYR A 203 22.51 7.21 -11.29
N LEU A 204 21.85 7.75 -12.31
CA LEU A 204 20.54 7.24 -12.75
C LEU A 204 20.61 5.81 -13.32
N PRO A 205 21.56 5.45 -14.20
CA PRO A 205 21.74 4.06 -14.65
C PRO A 205 22.13 3.11 -13.51
N ALA A 206 22.98 3.57 -12.58
CA ALA A 206 23.37 2.78 -11.42
C ALA A 206 22.17 2.45 -10.53
N ARG A 207 21.36 3.46 -10.20
CA ARG A 207 20.11 3.27 -9.42
C ARG A 207 19.15 2.33 -10.15
N LYS A 208 18.94 2.51 -11.46
CA LYS A 208 18.07 1.64 -12.27
C LYS A 208 18.51 0.18 -12.23
N ARG A 209 19.84 -0.07 -12.36
CA ARG A 209 20.42 -1.43 -12.32
C ARG A 209 20.15 -2.11 -10.98
N LEU A 210 20.42 -1.42 -9.88
CA LEU A 210 20.29 -1.99 -8.53
C LEU A 210 18.82 -2.21 -8.13
N ILE A 211 17.93 -1.30 -8.50
CA ILE A 211 16.49 -1.47 -8.31
C ILE A 211 15.97 -2.68 -9.08
N PHE A 212 16.37 -2.82 -10.35
CA PHE A 212 15.95 -3.95 -11.16
C PHE A 212 16.37 -5.29 -10.54
N GLU A 213 17.60 -5.39 -10.06
CA GLU A 213 18.11 -6.59 -9.44
C GLU A 213 17.43 -6.93 -8.12
N GLU A 214 17.19 -5.92 -7.27
CA GLU A 214 16.50 -6.11 -6.00
C GLU A 214 15.07 -6.60 -6.23
N LEU A 215 14.34 -5.99 -7.17
CA LEU A 215 12.98 -6.38 -7.53
C LEU A 215 12.92 -7.73 -8.25
N LEU A 216 13.89 -8.04 -9.10
CA LEU A 216 14.02 -9.36 -9.75
C LEU A 216 14.23 -10.46 -8.71
N THR A 217 15.13 -10.25 -7.77
CA THR A 217 15.42 -11.19 -6.68
C THR A 217 14.16 -11.43 -5.82
N LEU A 218 13.42 -10.38 -5.51
CA LEU A 218 12.14 -10.46 -4.80
C LEU A 218 11.12 -11.29 -5.59
N GLN A 219 10.95 -11.02 -6.88
CA GLN A 219 9.99 -11.72 -7.73
C GLN A 219 10.33 -13.20 -7.90
N LEU A 220 11.61 -13.53 -8.10
CA LEU A 220 12.07 -14.92 -8.15
C LEU A 220 11.73 -15.69 -6.88
N GLY A 221 11.98 -15.09 -5.71
CA GLY A 221 11.66 -15.73 -4.43
C GLY A 221 10.16 -15.94 -4.23
N LEU A 222 9.33 -14.93 -4.53
CA LEU A 222 7.88 -15.03 -4.43
C LEU A 222 7.30 -16.09 -5.37
N LEU A 223 7.74 -16.13 -6.63
CA LEU A 223 7.30 -17.13 -7.61
C LEU A 223 7.73 -18.55 -7.23
N LYS A 224 8.93 -18.73 -6.67
CA LYS A 224 9.38 -20.02 -6.14
C LYS A 224 8.58 -20.48 -4.92
N LEU A 225 8.33 -19.58 -3.98
CA LEU A 225 7.48 -19.89 -2.82
C LEU A 225 6.07 -20.33 -3.26
N LYS A 226 5.52 -19.66 -4.27
CA LYS A 226 4.23 -20.01 -4.87
C LYS A 226 4.27 -21.39 -5.51
N SER A 227 5.30 -21.70 -6.29
CA SER A 227 5.46 -22.99 -6.97
C SER A 227 5.67 -24.15 -6.00
N ASN A 228 6.47 -23.94 -4.94
CA ASN A 228 6.72 -24.98 -3.93
C ASN A 228 5.49 -25.33 -3.09
N LYS A 229 4.50 -24.43 -3.00
CA LYS A 229 3.21 -24.66 -2.33
C LYS A 229 2.15 -25.30 -3.23
N ARG A 230 2.39 -25.43 -4.54
CA ARG A 230 1.44 -26.03 -5.46
C ARG A 230 1.44 -27.57 -5.33
N CYS A 231 0.48 -28.11 -4.58
CA CYS A 231 0.15 -29.53 -4.59
C CYS A 231 -0.89 -29.79 -5.65
N GLU A 232 -0.77 -30.91 -6.35
CA GLU A 232 -1.80 -31.31 -7.33
C GLU A 232 -3.15 -31.54 -6.65
N THR A 233 -4.24 -31.18 -7.33
CA THR A 233 -5.60 -31.42 -6.86
C THR A 233 -6.30 -32.51 -7.68
N SER A 234 -7.09 -33.33 -7.01
CA SER A 234 -8.02 -34.23 -7.65
C SER A 234 -9.39 -33.61 -7.95
N LEU A 235 -9.60 -32.36 -7.51
CA LEU A 235 -10.88 -31.66 -7.59
C LEU A 235 -11.03 -30.86 -8.89
N ARG A 236 -10.66 -31.47 -10.03
CA ARG A 236 -10.72 -30.80 -11.33
C ARG A 236 -12.15 -30.60 -11.80
N ILE A 237 -12.42 -29.42 -12.35
CA ILE A 237 -13.63 -29.15 -13.09
C ILE A 237 -13.50 -29.76 -14.50
N ILE A 238 -14.46 -30.60 -14.87
CA ILE A 238 -14.44 -31.33 -16.16
C ILE A 238 -15.18 -30.54 -17.24
N LYS A 239 -16.22 -29.78 -16.84
CA LYS A 239 -17.06 -29.02 -17.76
C LYS A 239 -17.38 -27.63 -17.21
N ASP A 240 -17.21 -26.64 -18.07
CA ASP A 240 -17.63 -25.27 -17.79
C ASP A 240 -19.15 -25.12 -17.99
N TYR A 241 -19.83 -24.64 -16.94
CA TYR A 241 -21.28 -24.36 -16.94
C TYR A 241 -21.57 -22.86 -16.85
N SER A 242 -20.57 -21.99 -17.00
CA SER A 242 -20.74 -20.53 -16.87
C SER A 242 -21.73 -19.95 -17.87
N LYS A 243 -21.74 -20.46 -19.11
CA LYS A 243 -22.69 -20.03 -20.15
C LYS A 243 -24.12 -20.44 -19.83
N GLU A 244 -24.34 -21.63 -19.25
CA GLU A 244 -25.66 -22.07 -18.79
C GLU A 244 -26.15 -21.17 -17.66
N PHE A 245 -25.29 -20.86 -16.68
CA PHE A 245 -25.62 -19.95 -15.59
C PHE A 245 -25.95 -18.53 -16.09
N GLU A 246 -25.25 -17.99 -17.11
CA GLU A 246 -25.53 -16.67 -17.67
C GLU A 246 -27.00 -16.53 -18.12
N THR A 247 -27.64 -17.62 -18.55
CA THR A 247 -29.08 -17.60 -18.94
C THR A 247 -30.03 -17.40 -17.77
N PHE A 248 -29.58 -17.60 -16.53
CA PHE A 248 -30.41 -17.41 -15.34
C PHE A 248 -30.42 -15.95 -14.86
N LEU A 249 -29.41 -15.19 -15.25
CA LEU A 249 -29.23 -13.83 -14.81
C LEU A 249 -30.23 -12.87 -15.48
N PRO A 250 -30.81 -11.91 -14.74
CA PRO A 250 -31.69 -10.90 -15.32
C PRO A 250 -30.92 -9.75 -16.02
N PHE A 251 -29.60 -9.86 -16.13
CA PHE A 251 -28.69 -8.90 -16.73
C PHE A 251 -27.55 -9.61 -17.48
N THR A 252 -26.89 -8.90 -18.37
CA THR A 252 -25.71 -9.40 -19.10
C THR A 252 -24.46 -9.14 -18.30
N LEU A 253 -23.53 -10.12 -18.29
CA LEU A 253 -22.22 -9.97 -17.67
C LEU A 253 -21.35 -9.04 -18.52
N THR A 254 -20.51 -8.21 -17.84
CA THR A 254 -19.51 -7.38 -18.51
C THR A 254 -18.38 -8.23 -19.08
N ASN A 255 -17.58 -7.67 -19.99
CA ASN A 255 -16.43 -8.38 -20.54
C ASN A 255 -15.39 -8.70 -19.47
N ALA A 256 -15.18 -7.81 -18.50
CA ALA A 256 -14.29 -8.06 -17.36
C ALA A 256 -14.77 -9.22 -16.48
N GLN A 257 -16.08 -9.34 -16.25
CA GLN A 257 -16.65 -10.47 -15.50
C GLN A 257 -16.49 -11.78 -16.28
N LYS A 258 -16.79 -11.82 -17.58
CA LYS A 258 -16.61 -13.00 -18.45
C LYS A 258 -15.15 -13.44 -18.52
N ARG A 259 -14.21 -12.49 -18.67
CA ARG A 259 -12.78 -12.74 -18.64
C ARG A 259 -12.36 -13.39 -17.32
N THR A 260 -12.77 -12.78 -16.19
CA THR A 260 -12.42 -13.28 -14.85
C THR A 260 -13.00 -14.69 -14.59
N ILE A 261 -14.22 -14.96 -15.01
CA ILE A 261 -14.83 -16.30 -14.93
C ILE A 261 -14.00 -17.30 -15.75
N GLY A 262 -13.65 -16.95 -16.99
CA GLY A 262 -12.83 -17.81 -17.85
C GLY A 262 -11.45 -18.09 -17.26
N GLU A 263 -10.78 -17.10 -16.69
CA GLU A 263 -9.50 -17.28 -15.99
C GLU A 263 -9.62 -18.23 -14.79
N CYS A 264 -10.66 -18.06 -13.97
CA CYS A 264 -10.89 -18.95 -12.82
C CYS A 264 -11.23 -20.39 -13.25
N VAL A 265 -12.05 -20.55 -14.28
CA VAL A 265 -12.43 -21.89 -14.81
C VAL A 265 -11.21 -22.58 -15.38
N ALA A 266 -10.39 -21.90 -16.19
CA ALA A 266 -9.15 -22.46 -16.73
C ALA A 266 -8.19 -22.93 -15.62
N ASP A 267 -8.07 -22.16 -14.53
CA ASP A 267 -7.30 -22.61 -13.36
C ASP A 267 -7.90 -23.87 -12.72
N MET A 268 -9.24 -23.96 -12.59
CA MET A 268 -9.93 -25.11 -11.98
C MET A 268 -9.88 -26.36 -12.84
N GLU A 269 -9.71 -26.23 -14.15
CA GLU A 269 -9.48 -27.34 -15.09
C GLU A 269 -8.04 -27.85 -15.05
N SER A 270 -7.11 -27.07 -14.49
CA SER A 270 -5.69 -27.40 -14.39
C SER A 270 -5.41 -28.51 -13.36
N LYS A 271 -4.15 -28.96 -13.30
CA LYS A 271 -3.69 -29.94 -12.27
C LYS A 271 -3.57 -29.32 -10.87
N PHE A 272 -3.59 -28.01 -10.76
CA PHE A 272 -3.36 -27.31 -9.52
C PHE A 272 -4.62 -26.59 -9.04
N PRO A 273 -4.81 -26.41 -7.74
CA PRO A 273 -5.96 -25.67 -7.24
C PRO A 273 -5.90 -24.21 -7.71
N CYS A 274 -7.03 -23.67 -8.13
CA CYS A 274 -7.19 -22.25 -8.37
C CYS A 274 -7.02 -21.50 -7.05
N ASN A 275 -6.04 -20.59 -6.97
CA ASN A 275 -5.85 -19.68 -5.85
C ASN A 275 -5.82 -18.25 -6.40
N ARG A 276 -6.98 -17.58 -6.40
CA ARG A 276 -7.14 -16.31 -7.12
C ARG A 276 -7.79 -15.21 -6.29
N LEU A 277 -7.23 -13.99 -6.39
CA LEU A 277 -7.83 -12.76 -5.89
C LEU A 277 -8.65 -12.11 -7.01
N VAL A 278 -9.95 -12.03 -6.81
CA VAL A 278 -10.87 -11.28 -7.68
C VAL A 278 -11.05 -9.89 -7.09
N GLN A 279 -10.44 -8.92 -7.71
CA GLN A 279 -10.42 -7.54 -7.27
C GLN A 279 -11.31 -6.69 -8.18
N GLY A 280 -12.09 -5.81 -7.59
CA GLY A 280 -12.94 -4.88 -8.34
C GLY A 280 -13.59 -3.87 -7.43
N ASP A 281 -13.96 -2.74 -7.99
CA ASP A 281 -14.60 -1.67 -7.26
C ASP A 281 -15.92 -2.11 -6.59
N VAL A 282 -16.42 -1.31 -5.66
CA VAL A 282 -17.73 -1.55 -5.04
C VAL A 282 -18.79 -1.56 -6.13
N GLY A 283 -19.55 -2.68 -6.21
CA GLY A 283 -20.60 -2.87 -7.23
C GLY A 283 -20.10 -3.24 -8.63
N SER A 284 -18.86 -3.69 -8.80
CA SER A 284 -18.36 -4.28 -10.06
C SER A 284 -18.97 -5.65 -10.40
N GLY A 285 -19.81 -6.20 -9.49
CA GLY A 285 -20.48 -7.48 -9.69
C GLY A 285 -19.66 -8.70 -9.33
N LYS A 286 -18.73 -8.61 -8.37
CA LYS A 286 -17.95 -9.75 -7.82
C LYS A 286 -18.84 -10.94 -7.43
N THR A 287 -20.01 -10.67 -6.86
CA THR A 287 -20.97 -11.70 -6.46
C THR A 287 -21.51 -12.50 -7.66
N ALA A 288 -21.68 -11.87 -8.84
CA ALA A 288 -22.10 -12.58 -10.05
C ALA A 288 -21.00 -13.53 -10.57
N VAL A 289 -19.73 -13.11 -10.49
CA VAL A 289 -18.58 -13.96 -10.78
C VAL A 289 -18.56 -15.16 -9.82
N ALA A 290 -18.68 -14.89 -8.51
CA ALA A 290 -18.74 -15.96 -7.49
C ALA A 290 -19.88 -16.93 -7.76
N ALA A 291 -21.07 -16.45 -8.09
CA ALA A 291 -22.23 -17.29 -8.41
C ALA A 291 -21.99 -18.20 -9.61
N SER A 292 -21.39 -17.68 -10.69
CA SER A 292 -21.04 -18.46 -11.88
C SER A 292 -20.07 -19.62 -11.55
N LEU A 293 -19.04 -19.33 -10.74
CA LEU A 293 -18.06 -20.32 -10.32
C LEU A 293 -18.66 -21.38 -9.37
N ILE A 294 -19.48 -20.95 -8.42
CA ILE A 294 -20.23 -21.84 -7.52
C ILE A 294 -21.11 -22.79 -8.33
N TYR A 295 -21.86 -22.24 -9.30
CA TYR A 295 -22.74 -23.05 -10.16
C TYR A 295 -21.94 -24.10 -10.94
N THR A 296 -20.83 -23.69 -11.56
CA THR A 296 -19.96 -24.59 -12.32
C THR A 296 -19.42 -25.73 -11.45
N VAL A 297 -18.95 -25.43 -10.24
CA VAL A 297 -18.41 -26.42 -9.30
C VAL A 297 -19.48 -27.41 -8.86
N ILE A 298 -20.67 -26.94 -8.51
CA ILE A 298 -21.77 -27.80 -8.04
C ILE A 298 -22.27 -28.70 -9.17
N LYS A 299 -22.37 -28.20 -10.39
CA LYS A 299 -22.77 -29.01 -11.56
C LYS A 299 -21.75 -30.09 -11.91
N ASN A 300 -20.50 -29.96 -11.48
CA ASN A 300 -19.49 -31.02 -11.56
C ASN A 300 -19.55 -32.00 -10.37
N GLY A 301 -20.54 -31.92 -9.49
CA GLY A 301 -20.80 -32.86 -8.40
C GLY A 301 -20.05 -32.61 -7.11
N TYR A 302 -19.56 -31.37 -6.91
CA TYR A 302 -18.84 -30.94 -5.73
C TYR A 302 -19.65 -29.97 -4.87
N GLN A 303 -19.18 -29.70 -3.65
CA GLN A 303 -19.73 -28.71 -2.74
C GLN A 303 -18.91 -27.43 -2.77
N ALA A 304 -19.56 -26.30 -2.49
CA ALA A 304 -18.92 -24.98 -2.35
C ALA A 304 -19.21 -24.37 -0.98
N ALA A 305 -18.27 -23.52 -0.51
CA ALA A 305 -18.43 -22.72 0.68
C ALA A 305 -18.17 -21.25 0.38
N MET A 306 -19.00 -20.35 0.92
CA MET A 306 -18.79 -18.91 0.84
C MET A 306 -18.78 -18.28 2.22
N MET A 307 -17.70 -17.58 2.56
CA MET A 307 -17.50 -16.95 3.86
C MET A 307 -17.59 -15.43 3.74
N ALA A 308 -18.38 -14.82 4.62
CA ALA A 308 -18.52 -13.39 4.77
C ALA A 308 -18.08 -12.92 6.17
N PRO A 309 -17.55 -11.69 6.33
CA PRO A 309 -17.00 -11.22 7.60
C PRO A 309 -18.06 -10.95 8.68
N THR A 310 -19.31 -10.73 8.29
CA THR A 310 -20.41 -10.41 9.21
C THR A 310 -21.65 -11.22 8.88
N GLU A 311 -22.55 -11.40 9.87
CA GLU A 311 -23.82 -12.11 9.69
C GLU A 311 -24.72 -11.42 8.68
N ILE A 312 -24.73 -10.08 8.67
CA ILE A 312 -25.52 -9.27 7.74
C ILE A 312 -25.09 -9.56 6.29
N LEU A 313 -23.78 -9.56 6.02
CA LEU A 313 -23.25 -9.87 4.68
C LEU A 313 -23.51 -11.33 4.30
N ALA A 314 -23.37 -12.27 5.24
CA ALA A 314 -23.67 -13.66 4.99
C ALA A 314 -25.16 -13.86 4.61
N THR A 315 -26.08 -13.21 5.32
CA THR A 315 -27.51 -13.20 5.02
C THR A 315 -27.80 -12.57 3.67
N GLN A 316 -27.17 -11.44 3.35
CA GLN A 316 -27.34 -10.76 2.06
C GLN A 316 -26.83 -11.63 0.89
N HIS A 317 -25.67 -12.30 1.05
CA HIS A 317 -25.18 -13.25 0.05
C HIS A 317 -26.12 -14.43 -0.10
N PHE A 318 -26.67 -14.95 1.01
CA PHE A 318 -27.64 -16.04 0.99
C PHE A 318 -28.91 -15.66 0.21
N GLU A 319 -29.50 -14.52 0.48
CA GLU A 319 -30.69 -14.03 -0.22
C GLU A 319 -30.40 -13.76 -1.71
N SER A 320 -29.29 -13.10 -2.01
CA SER A 320 -28.90 -12.78 -3.38
C SER A 320 -28.62 -14.03 -4.21
N LEU A 321 -27.84 -14.99 -3.69
CA LEU A 321 -27.51 -16.22 -4.38
C LEU A 321 -28.72 -17.13 -4.50
N THR A 322 -29.59 -17.23 -3.49
CA THR A 322 -30.85 -17.98 -3.57
C THR A 322 -31.74 -17.41 -4.70
N LYS A 323 -31.79 -16.09 -4.85
CA LYS A 323 -32.52 -15.46 -5.95
C LYS A 323 -31.89 -15.76 -7.32
N MET A 324 -30.55 -15.69 -7.44
CA MET A 324 -29.85 -15.99 -8.69
C MET A 324 -30.02 -17.45 -9.10
N PHE A 325 -30.03 -18.37 -8.14
CA PHE A 325 -30.19 -19.81 -8.38
C PHE A 325 -31.64 -20.31 -8.35
N SER A 326 -32.61 -19.40 -8.32
CA SER A 326 -34.06 -19.76 -8.24
C SER A 326 -34.57 -20.65 -9.39
N LYS A 327 -33.85 -20.68 -10.51
CA LYS A 327 -34.14 -21.55 -11.66
C LYS A 327 -33.37 -22.88 -11.64
N SER A 328 -32.63 -23.16 -10.56
CA SER A 328 -31.87 -24.39 -10.39
C SER A 328 -32.29 -25.12 -9.11
N ASP A 329 -32.02 -26.42 -9.04
CA ASP A 329 -32.38 -27.26 -7.88
C ASP A 329 -31.30 -27.25 -6.78
N LEU A 330 -30.47 -26.20 -6.73
CA LEU A 330 -29.36 -26.08 -5.77
C LEU A 330 -29.83 -25.85 -4.34
N LYS A 331 -29.31 -26.64 -3.42
CA LYS A 331 -29.62 -26.54 -1.99
C LYS A 331 -28.59 -25.66 -1.29
N ILE A 332 -29.02 -24.51 -0.84
CA ILE A 332 -28.20 -23.49 -0.18
C ILE A 332 -28.58 -23.43 1.30
N ALA A 333 -27.57 -23.37 2.17
CA ALA A 333 -27.77 -23.18 3.60
C ALA A 333 -26.97 -22.01 4.14
N LEU A 334 -27.50 -21.39 5.20
CA LEU A 334 -26.87 -20.27 5.94
C LEU A 334 -26.47 -20.75 7.34
N LEU A 335 -25.16 -20.60 7.69
CA LEU A 335 -24.61 -20.92 8.99
C LEU A 335 -23.90 -19.75 9.62
N THR A 336 -24.50 -19.17 10.66
CA THR A 336 -23.95 -18.00 11.39
C THR A 336 -23.85 -18.28 12.89
N GLY A 337 -23.31 -17.32 13.65
CA GLY A 337 -23.27 -17.39 15.10
C GLY A 337 -24.65 -17.46 15.73
N SER A 338 -25.61 -16.71 15.18
CA SER A 338 -26.99 -16.62 15.66
C SER A 338 -27.90 -17.78 15.24
N THR A 339 -27.46 -18.67 14.32
CA THR A 339 -28.24 -19.86 13.92
C THR A 339 -28.55 -20.75 15.13
N PRO A 340 -29.82 -21.14 15.38
CA PRO A 340 -30.19 -21.98 16.52
C PRO A 340 -29.48 -23.32 16.55
N ALA A 341 -29.15 -23.83 17.75
CA ALA A 341 -28.36 -25.04 17.94
C ALA A 341 -28.94 -26.30 17.24
N LYS A 342 -30.26 -26.43 17.22
CA LYS A 342 -30.95 -27.52 16.50
C LYS A 342 -30.68 -27.43 15.00
N GLN A 343 -30.88 -26.27 14.43
CA GLN A 343 -30.69 -26.02 13.00
C GLN A 343 -29.20 -26.17 12.60
N LYS A 344 -28.26 -25.74 13.46
CA LYS A 344 -26.81 -25.99 13.25
C LYS A 344 -26.51 -27.48 13.08
N ARG A 345 -27.10 -28.32 13.95
CA ARG A 345 -26.89 -29.79 13.87
C ARG A 345 -27.48 -30.39 12.59
N GLU A 346 -28.67 -29.94 12.19
CA GLU A 346 -29.33 -30.38 10.94
C GLU A 346 -28.51 -29.99 9.72
N ILE A 347 -28.03 -28.72 9.65
CA ILE A 347 -27.19 -28.24 8.54
C ILE A 347 -25.89 -29.04 8.46
N LYS A 348 -25.20 -29.28 9.59
CA LYS A 348 -23.94 -30.05 9.63
C LYS A 348 -24.16 -31.48 9.13
N LYS A 349 -25.24 -32.16 9.56
CA LYS A 349 -25.58 -33.49 9.11
C LYS A 349 -25.90 -33.53 7.62
N ALA A 350 -26.71 -32.63 7.13
CA ALA A 350 -27.07 -32.51 5.73
C ALA A 350 -25.84 -32.21 4.82
N LEU A 351 -24.91 -31.37 5.31
CA LEU A 351 -23.66 -31.04 4.62
C LEU A 351 -22.76 -32.29 4.47
N PHE A 352 -22.58 -33.05 5.55
CA PHE A 352 -21.82 -34.29 5.55
C PHE A 352 -22.46 -35.37 4.63
N ASN A 353 -23.80 -35.42 4.56
CA ASN A 353 -24.53 -36.32 3.69
C ASN A 353 -24.56 -35.89 2.21
N ASN A 354 -23.95 -34.76 1.85
CA ASN A 354 -24.01 -34.16 0.50
C ASN A 354 -25.44 -33.76 0.07
N GLU A 355 -26.27 -33.37 1.05
CA GLU A 355 -27.63 -32.86 0.81
C GLU A 355 -27.66 -31.33 0.66
N ILE A 356 -26.56 -30.63 0.98
CA ILE A 356 -26.34 -29.20 0.79
C ILE A 356 -25.21 -29.02 -0.19
N ASP A 357 -25.45 -28.22 -1.24
CA ASP A 357 -24.51 -27.93 -2.30
C ASP A 357 -23.63 -26.70 -1.98
N LEU A 358 -24.25 -25.66 -1.40
CA LEU A 358 -23.61 -24.41 -1.04
C LEU A 358 -23.85 -24.05 0.43
N LEU A 359 -22.77 -23.90 1.20
CA LEU A 359 -22.83 -23.36 2.55
C LEU A 359 -22.33 -21.94 2.58
N ILE A 360 -23.19 -21.00 3.01
CA ILE A 360 -22.83 -19.58 3.22
C ILE A 360 -22.81 -19.31 4.70
N GLY A 361 -21.86 -18.49 5.19
CA GLY A 361 -21.87 -18.09 6.59
C GLY A 361 -20.66 -17.25 6.98
N THR A 362 -20.48 -17.13 8.29
CA THR A 362 -19.37 -16.39 8.90
C THR A 362 -18.25 -17.35 9.35
N HIS A 363 -17.42 -16.94 10.30
CA HIS A 363 -16.42 -17.80 10.94
C HIS A 363 -17.02 -19.12 11.54
N ALA A 364 -18.33 -19.23 11.65
CA ALA A 364 -18.98 -20.48 12.07
C ALA A 364 -18.69 -21.67 11.11
N ILE A 365 -18.41 -21.41 9.83
CA ILE A 365 -18.06 -22.43 8.84
C ILE A 365 -16.69 -23.08 9.14
N ILE A 366 -15.78 -22.33 9.79
CA ILE A 366 -14.40 -22.77 10.07
C ILE A 366 -14.35 -23.75 11.26
N GLN A 367 -15.39 -23.80 12.09
CA GLN A 367 -15.43 -24.66 13.29
C GLN A 367 -15.16 -26.12 12.94
N ASN A 368 -14.40 -26.83 13.78
CA ASN A 368 -13.92 -28.19 13.53
C ASN A 368 -15.04 -29.21 13.26
N ASP A 369 -16.22 -28.99 13.82
CA ASP A 369 -17.40 -29.84 13.71
C ASP A 369 -18.25 -29.59 12.43
N VAL A 370 -17.79 -28.72 11.53
CA VAL A 370 -18.39 -28.52 10.19
C VAL A 370 -17.55 -29.31 9.19
N GLU A 371 -18.08 -30.40 8.69
CA GLU A 371 -17.41 -31.29 7.74
C GLU A 371 -18.16 -31.33 6.42
N PHE A 372 -17.41 -31.23 5.32
CA PHE A 372 -17.91 -31.35 3.96
C PHE A 372 -17.54 -32.72 3.41
N ARG A 373 -18.42 -33.30 2.61
CA ARG A 373 -18.13 -34.60 1.95
C ARG A 373 -17.25 -34.42 0.72
N LYS A 374 -17.47 -33.36 -0.09
CA LYS A 374 -16.78 -33.12 -1.36
C LYS A 374 -16.54 -31.62 -1.62
N LEU A 375 -15.96 -30.91 -0.65
CA LEU A 375 -15.65 -29.48 -0.81
C LEU A 375 -14.59 -29.28 -1.91
N ALA A 376 -14.92 -28.52 -2.95
CA ALA A 376 -13.99 -28.19 -4.02
C ALA A 376 -13.72 -26.69 -4.16
N LEU A 377 -14.66 -25.82 -3.75
CA LEU A 377 -14.52 -24.38 -3.89
C LEU A 377 -14.79 -23.66 -2.57
N VAL A 378 -13.87 -22.77 -2.22
CA VAL A 378 -14.01 -21.83 -1.10
C VAL A 378 -13.92 -20.41 -1.63
N ILE A 379 -14.91 -19.59 -1.33
CA ILE A 379 -14.92 -18.17 -1.64
C ILE A 379 -14.93 -17.37 -0.34
N THR A 380 -14.04 -16.37 -0.23
CA THR A 380 -13.99 -15.44 0.90
C THR A 380 -14.23 -14.01 0.41
N ASP A 381 -15.20 -13.31 1.00
CA ASP A 381 -15.47 -11.92 0.68
C ASP A 381 -14.81 -10.97 1.69
N GLU A 382 -14.36 -9.77 1.23
CA GLU A 382 -13.72 -8.72 2.05
C GLU A 382 -12.50 -9.22 2.84
N GLN A 383 -11.50 -9.72 2.13
CA GLN A 383 -10.30 -10.37 2.67
C GLN A 383 -9.60 -9.61 3.81
N HIS A 384 -9.52 -8.28 3.74
CA HIS A 384 -8.78 -7.47 4.72
C HIS A 384 -9.31 -7.58 6.16
N ARG A 385 -10.47 -8.18 6.35
CA ARG A 385 -11.10 -8.42 7.66
C ARG A 385 -10.85 -9.83 8.22
N PHE A 386 -10.22 -10.71 7.43
CA PHE A 386 -9.87 -12.07 7.85
C PHE A 386 -8.37 -12.23 8.05
N GLY A 387 -7.96 -12.91 9.12
CA GLY A 387 -6.56 -13.30 9.32
C GLY A 387 -6.12 -14.37 8.29
N VAL A 388 -4.84 -14.39 7.92
CA VAL A 388 -4.24 -15.41 7.04
C VAL A 388 -4.54 -16.83 7.52
N ASN A 389 -4.52 -17.05 8.85
CA ASN A 389 -4.79 -18.34 9.49
C ASN A 389 -6.22 -18.83 9.28
N GLN A 390 -7.22 -17.96 9.22
CA GLN A 390 -8.63 -18.36 9.04
C GLN A 390 -8.88 -18.89 7.63
N ARG A 391 -8.24 -18.30 6.61
CA ARG A 391 -8.30 -18.79 5.22
C ARG A 391 -7.65 -20.16 5.08
N ALA A 392 -6.47 -20.33 5.66
CA ALA A 392 -5.75 -21.59 5.68
C ALA A 392 -6.60 -22.70 6.33
N THR A 393 -7.25 -22.41 7.46
CA THR A 393 -8.12 -23.37 8.15
C THR A 393 -9.33 -23.76 7.31
N LEU A 394 -9.95 -22.83 6.56
CA LEU A 394 -11.08 -23.17 5.69
C LEU A 394 -10.64 -23.97 4.47
N ALA A 395 -9.49 -23.65 3.87
CA ALA A 395 -8.91 -24.42 2.78
C ALA A 395 -8.49 -25.84 3.21
N GLN A 396 -8.10 -26.03 4.48
CA GLN A 396 -7.74 -27.32 5.06
C GLN A 396 -8.95 -28.25 5.30
N LYS A 397 -10.20 -27.75 5.21
CA LYS A 397 -11.40 -28.60 5.31
C LYS A 397 -11.63 -29.51 4.10
N GLY A 398 -10.88 -29.32 3.02
CA GLY A 398 -10.78 -30.22 1.87
C GLY A 398 -9.32 -30.40 1.46
N GLN A 399 -9.04 -31.38 0.64
CA GLN A 399 -7.68 -31.62 0.12
C GLN A 399 -7.45 -30.78 -1.14
N ASN A 400 -6.60 -29.75 -1.04
CA ASN A 400 -6.21 -28.88 -2.18
C ASN A 400 -7.40 -28.26 -2.91
N VAL A 401 -8.30 -27.61 -2.16
CA VAL A 401 -9.50 -26.96 -2.69
C VAL A 401 -9.17 -25.69 -3.49
N HIS A 402 -9.99 -25.36 -4.46
CA HIS A 402 -9.95 -24.08 -5.16
C HIS A 402 -10.36 -22.96 -4.20
N THR A 403 -9.55 -21.92 -4.14
CA THR A 403 -9.77 -20.77 -3.24
C THR A 403 -9.88 -19.49 -4.05
N ILE A 404 -10.98 -18.79 -3.88
CA ILE A 404 -11.19 -17.47 -4.45
C ILE A 404 -11.39 -16.46 -3.35
N VAL A 405 -10.65 -15.39 -3.43
CA VAL A 405 -10.70 -14.28 -2.51
C VAL A 405 -11.28 -13.08 -3.24
N MET A 406 -12.30 -12.44 -2.68
CA MET A 406 -12.86 -11.22 -3.25
C MET A 406 -12.45 -10.00 -2.42
N SER A 407 -12.12 -8.90 -3.08
CA SER A 407 -11.82 -7.63 -2.42
C SER A 407 -12.51 -6.47 -3.13
N ALA A 408 -13.16 -5.60 -2.33
CA ALA A 408 -13.72 -4.34 -2.80
C ALA A 408 -12.74 -3.17 -2.62
N THR A 409 -11.60 -3.38 -1.95
CA THR A 409 -10.53 -2.39 -1.91
C THR A 409 -9.69 -2.54 -3.16
N PRO A 410 -9.70 -1.56 -4.07
CA PRO A 410 -8.75 -1.55 -5.17
C PRO A 410 -7.34 -1.38 -4.58
N ILE A 411 -6.48 -2.35 -4.84
CA ILE A 411 -5.06 -2.27 -4.55
C ILE A 411 -4.37 -2.18 -5.91
N PRO A 412 -3.39 -1.32 -6.10
CA PRO A 412 -2.62 -1.29 -7.33
C PRO A 412 -2.20 -2.70 -7.75
N ARG A 413 -2.43 -3.06 -9.01
CA ARG A 413 -2.27 -4.45 -9.49
C ARG A 413 -0.89 -5.03 -9.19
N THR A 414 0.13 -4.21 -9.34
CA THR A 414 1.53 -4.56 -9.06
C THR A 414 1.79 -4.79 -7.57
N LEU A 415 1.19 -3.97 -6.72
CA LEU A 415 1.30 -4.13 -5.27
C LEU A 415 0.52 -5.38 -4.80
N GLY A 416 -0.60 -5.66 -5.42
CA GLY A 416 -1.38 -6.87 -5.16
C GLY A 416 -0.57 -8.16 -5.39
N LEU A 417 0.24 -8.21 -6.46
CA LEU A 417 1.11 -9.35 -6.77
C LEU A 417 2.20 -9.58 -5.71
N ILE A 418 2.64 -8.53 -5.03
CA ILE A 418 3.63 -8.62 -3.96
C ILE A 418 2.97 -9.01 -2.65
N LEU A 419 1.86 -8.35 -2.30
CA LEU A 419 1.15 -8.57 -1.04
C LEU A 419 0.50 -9.96 -0.96
N TYR A 420 0.10 -10.48 -2.10
CA TYR A 420 -0.61 -11.75 -2.23
C TYR A 420 0.13 -12.70 -3.17
N GLY A 421 1.46 -12.80 -3.01
CA GLY A 421 2.33 -13.56 -3.91
C GLY A 421 1.97 -15.03 -4.13
N ASP A 422 1.08 -15.57 -3.28
CA ASP A 422 0.48 -16.91 -3.42
C ASP A 422 -0.82 -16.93 -4.24
N LEU A 423 -1.40 -15.76 -4.58
CA LEU A 423 -2.64 -15.64 -5.34
C LEU A 423 -2.40 -15.13 -6.77
N ASP A 424 -3.13 -15.66 -7.74
CA ASP A 424 -3.27 -15.03 -9.06
C ASP A 424 -4.30 -13.89 -8.96
N ILE A 425 -4.17 -12.84 -9.77
CA ILE A 425 -5.04 -11.67 -9.67
C ILE A 425 -5.88 -11.51 -10.93
N SER A 426 -7.20 -11.42 -10.73
CA SER A 426 -8.16 -11.00 -11.75
C SER A 426 -8.77 -9.67 -11.36
N VAL A 427 -8.82 -8.73 -12.30
CA VAL A 427 -9.33 -7.37 -12.07
C VAL A 427 -10.63 -7.16 -12.82
N LEU A 428 -11.66 -6.73 -12.10
CA LEU A 428 -12.92 -6.25 -12.66
C LEU A 428 -12.85 -4.74 -12.86
N ASP A 429 -12.37 -4.35 -14.02
CA ASP A 429 -12.11 -2.96 -14.43
C ASP A 429 -13.30 -2.31 -15.16
N GLU A 430 -14.45 -3.01 -15.22
CA GLU A 430 -15.69 -2.51 -15.79
C GLU A 430 -16.80 -2.48 -14.74
N LEU A 431 -17.64 -1.44 -14.79
CA LEU A 431 -18.87 -1.38 -14.01
C LEU A 431 -20.05 -1.94 -14.83
N PRO A 432 -21.03 -2.63 -14.19
CA PRO A 432 -22.24 -3.08 -14.85
C PRO A 432 -23.01 -1.93 -15.52
N PRO A 433 -23.64 -2.17 -16.67
CA PRO A 433 -24.43 -1.15 -17.38
C PRO A 433 -25.59 -0.66 -16.51
N GLY A 434 -25.92 0.64 -16.64
CA GLY A 434 -27.01 1.28 -15.90
C GLY A 434 -26.61 1.87 -14.55
N ARG A 435 -25.40 1.68 -14.07
CA ARG A 435 -24.92 2.32 -12.83
C ARG A 435 -24.55 3.78 -13.10
N GLN A 436 -25.17 4.70 -12.36
CA GLN A 436 -24.82 6.12 -12.43
C GLN A 436 -23.59 6.43 -11.57
N THR A 437 -22.72 7.31 -12.07
CA THR A 437 -21.57 7.80 -11.30
C THR A 437 -22.04 8.67 -10.13
N VAL A 438 -21.49 8.44 -8.95
CA VAL A 438 -21.78 9.24 -7.75
C VAL A 438 -21.06 10.59 -7.89
N ARG A 439 -21.85 11.67 -7.90
CA ARG A 439 -21.28 13.03 -7.93
C ARG A 439 -20.65 13.35 -6.58
N THR A 440 -19.36 13.65 -6.59
CA THR A 440 -18.59 13.96 -5.38
C THR A 440 -18.25 15.45 -5.33
N ASP A 441 -18.59 16.12 -4.22
CA ASP A 441 -18.25 17.51 -3.99
C ASP A 441 -17.54 17.68 -2.63
N VAL A 442 -16.60 18.65 -2.56
CA VAL A 442 -15.87 19.02 -1.35
C VAL A 442 -16.33 20.40 -0.92
N VAL A 443 -16.78 20.53 0.32
CA VAL A 443 -17.33 21.77 0.89
C VAL A 443 -16.75 22.03 2.28
N ASP A 444 -16.82 23.26 2.76
CA ASP A 444 -16.48 23.60 4.14
C ASP A 444 -17.73 23.66 5.04
N SER A 445 -17.52 23.77 6.36
CA SER A 445 -18.62 23.78 7.36
C SER A 445 -19.63 24.92 7.17
N ARG A 446 -19.28 26.00 6.47
CA ARG A 446 -20.20 27.10 6.16
C ARG A 446 -21.37 26.69 5.28
N TYR A 447 -21.22 25.58 4.55
CA TYR A 447 -22.25 25.04 3.68
C TYR A 447 -23.28 24.15 4.39
N HIS A 448 -23.15 23.83 5.69
CA HIS A 448 -24.05 22.95 6.43
C HIS A 448 -25.53 23.31 6.26
N LYS A 449 -25.92 24.59 6.39
CA LYS A 449 -27.32 25.02 6.22
C LYS A 449 -27.90 24.62 4.84
N ARG A 450 -27.11 24.82 3.79
CA ARG A 450 -27.50 24.44 2.42
C ARG A 450 -27.54 22.94 2.23
N LEU A 451 -26.58 22.23 2.81
CA LEU A 451 -26.49 20.78 2.78
C LEU A 451 -27.69 20.13 3.50
N TYR A 452 -28.03 20.60 4.70
CA TYR A 452 -29.17 20.09 5.44
C TYR A 452 -30.50 20.35 4.73
N LYS A 453 -30.64 21.49 4.07
CA LYS A 453 -31.81 21.73 3.20
C LYS A 453 -31.86 20.72 2.06
N PHE A 454 -30.76 20.46 1.39
CA PHE A 454 -30.67 19.48 0.32
C PHE A 454 -31.04 18.05 0.79
N ILE A 455 -30.60 17.65 1.99
CA ILE A 455 -31.00 16.37 2.62
C ILE A 455 -32.49 16.33 2.88
N LYS A 456 -33.09 17.40 3.47
CA LYS A 456 -34.53 17.48 3.75
C LYS A 456 -35.37 17.33 2.48
N ASP A 457 -34.95 18.00 1.40
CA ASP A 457 -35.61 17.93 0.10
C ASP A 457 -35.54 16.52 -0.51
N ALA A 458 -34.44 15.81 -0.31
CA ALA A 458 -34.25 14.42 -0.76
C ALA A 458 -35.10 13.44 0.06
N VAL A 459 -35.11 13.58 1.39
CA VAL A 459 -35.95 12.76 2.28
C VAL A 459 -37.45 12.97 1.99
N ALA A 460 -37.85 14.19 1.67
CA ALA A 460 -39.25 14.47 1.24
C ALA A 460 -39.63 13.74 -0.07
N ARG A 461 -38.65 13.41 -0.92
CA ARG A 461 -38.86 12.57 -2.13
C ARG A 461 -38.77 11.05 -1.85
N GLY A 462 -38.69 10.63 -0.57
CA GLY A 462 -38.54 9.23 -0.17
C GLY A 462 -37.13 8.67 -0.32
N GLU A 463 -36.13 9.52 -0.42
CA GLU A 463 -34.71 9.13 -0.47
C GLU A 463 -34.14 9.05 0.94
N GLN A 464 -33.00 8.33 1.08
CA GLN A 464 -32.32 8.16 2.37
C GLN A 464 -30.92 8.73 2.32
N CYS A 465 -30.41 9.13 3.49
CA CYS A 465 -29.13 9.79 3.64
C CYS A 465 -28.27 9.10 4.70
N TYR A 466 -26.98 8.94 4.39
CA TYR A 466 -25.93 8.65 5.37
C TYR A 466 -25.21 9.94 5.78
N ILE A 467 -24.97 10.11 7.08
CA ILE A 467 -24.05 11.12 7.62
C ILE A 467 -22.98 10.39 8.43
N VAL A 468 -21.75 10.40 7.95
CA VAL A 468 -20.63 9.67 8.56
C VAL A 468 -19.72 10.64 9.27
N CYS A 469 -19.45 10.36 10.57
CA CYS A 469 -18.53 11.11 11.40
C CYS A 469 -17.28 10.27 11.70
N PRO A 470 -16.08 10.87 11.89
CA PRO A 470 -14.92 10.13 12.36
C PRO A 470 -15.16 9.56 13.75
N ALA A 471 -14.57 8.40 14.03
CA ALA A 471 -14.54 7.84 15.38
C ALA A 471 -13.63 8.73 16.26
N VAL A 472 -14.12 9.13 17.42
CA VAL A 472 -13.38 9.98 18.36
C VAL A 472 -12.51 9.08 19.25
N GLU A 473 -11.21 9.34 19.31
CA GLU A 473 -10.31 8.75 20.33
C GLU A 473 -10.45 9.56 21.64
N GLU A 474 -10.35 8.87 22.80
CA GLU A 474 -10.63 9.44 24.13
C GLU A 474 -9.81 10.70 24.51
N ASN A 475 -8.81 11.06 23.72
CA ASN A 475 -7.89 12.19 24.00
C ASN A 475 -8.13 13.44 23.14
N GLU A 476 -9.18 13.47 22.29
CA GLU A 476 -9.43 14.60 21.38
C GLU A 476 -10.57 15.48 21.89
N THR A 477 -10.21 16.63 22.45
CA THR A 477 -11.12 17.57 23.15
C THR A 477 -12.05 18.39 22.23
N ASN A 478 -11.92 18.32 20.89
CA ASN A 478 -12.61 19.24 19.98
C ASN A 478 -13.55 18.58 18.97
N ILE A 479 -13.84 17.27 19.08
CA ILE A 479 -14.71 16.57 18.14
C ILE A 479 -15.87 15.94 18.90
N LYS A 480 -17.08 16.32 18.51
CA LYS A 480 -18.30 15.71 19.04
C LYS A 480 -18.34 14.22 18.72
N SER A 481 -18.74 13.41 19.67
CA SER A 481 -19.02 11.99 19.40
C SER A 481 -20.15 11.88 18.37
N ALA A 482 -20.23 10.74 17.66
CA ALA A 482 -21.34 10.53 16.71
C ALA A 482 -22.71 10.59 17.41
N GLU A 483 -22.77 10.23 18.68
CA GLU A 483 -23.99 10.32 19.51
C GLU A 483 -24.38 11.77 19.77
N GLU A 484 -23.45 12.60 20.28
CA GLU A 484 -23.69 14.03 20.53
C GLU A 484 -24.08 14.77 19.24
N PHE A 485 -23.40 14.48 18.15
CA PHE A 485 -23.69 15.09 16.86
C PHE A 485 -25.07 14.67 16.33
N ALA A 486 -25.43 13.41 16.48
CA ALA A 486 -26.74 12.91 16.07
C ALA A 486 -27.87 13.49 16.93
N GLU A 487 -27.66 13.65 18.25
CA GLU A 487 -28.62 14.30 19.16
C GLU A 487 -28.81 15.78 18.80
N GLU A 488 -27.72 16.49 18.49
CA GLU A 488 -27.79 17.89 18.04
C GLU A 488 -28.60 18.02 16.74
N LEU A 489 -28.35 17.13 15.77
CA LEU A 489 -29.09 17.11 14.51
C LEU A 489 -30.57 16.75 14.71
N ALA A 490 -30.86 15.78 15.56
CA ALA A 490 -32.25 15.34 15.86
C ALA A 490 -33.07 16.39 16.59
N ASN A 491 -32.44 17.11 17.53
CA ASN A 491 -33.12 18.17 18.30
C ASN A 491 -33.13 19.51 17.55
N GLY A 492 -32.23 19.70 16.60
CA GLY A 492 -32.08 20.92 15.80
C GLY A 492 -32.63 20.80 14.40
N GLU A 493 -31.73 20.67 13.43
CA GLU A 493 -32.04 20.79 12.00
C GLU A 493 -32.96 19.68 11.47
N PHE A 494 -32.87 18.47 12.00
CA PHE A 494 -33.72 17.33 11.55
C PHE A 494 -34.81 16.96 12.55
N LYS A 495 -35.29 17.92 13.32
CA LYS A 495 -36.41 17.72 14.22
C LYS A 495 -37.66 17.25 13.44
N GLY A 496 -38.20 16.09 13.83
CA GLY A 496 -39.36 15.49 13.16
C GLY A 496 -39.03 14.51 12.04
N TYR A 497 -37.75 14.29 11.73
CA TYR A 497 -37.29 13.24 10.81
C TYR A 497 -36.91 11.97 11.58
N ASN A 498 -37.07 10.81 10.94
CA ASN A 498 -36.68 9.52 11.52
C ASN A 498 -35.15 9.34 11.36
N LEU A 499 -34.41 9.66 12.42
CA LEU A 499 -32.96 9.58 12.48
C LEU A 499 -32.55 8.33 13.26
N GLY A 500 -31.61 7.56 12.71
CA GLY A 500 -30.96 6.41 13.36
C GLY A 500 -29.50 6.70 13.67
N ILE A 501 -28.95 6.08 14.71
CA ILE A 501 -27.57 6.23 15.13
C ILE A 501 -26.88 4.86 15.09
N LEU A 502 -25.68 4.80 14.49
CA LEU A 502 -24.89 3.57 14.35
C LEU A 502 -23.43 3.82 14.70
N HIS A 503 -22.92 3.22 15.77
CA HIS A 503 -21.53 3.41 16.20
C HIS A 503 -20.88 2.11 16.70
N GLY A 504 -19.54 2.12 16.82
CA GLY A 504 -18.73 0.94 17.13
C GLY A 504 -19.07 0.24 18.44
N LYS A 505 -19.42 1.00 19.50
CA LYS A 505 -19.68 0.50 20.85
C LYS A 505 -21.03 -0.21 21.02
N MET A 506 -21.94 -0.13 20.04
CA MET A 506 -23.26 -0.80 20.09
C MET A 506 -23.12 -2.33 20.03
N LYS A 507 -24.06 -3.04 20.67
CA LYS A 507 -24.16 -4.49 20.56
C LYS A 507 -24.54 -4.90 19.14
N ALA A 508 -24.05 -6.06 18.68
CA ALA A 508 -24.27 -6.54 17.32
C ALA A 508 -25.78 -6.58 16.94
N LYS A 509 -26.62 -7.03 17.86
CA LYS A 509 -28.08 -7.11 17.68
C LYS A 509 -28.74 -5.75 17.46
N ASP A 510 -28.28 -4.71 18.16
CA ASP A 510 -28.82 -3.35 18.04
C ASP A 510 -28.36 -2.72 16.72
N LYS A 511 -27.11 -2.94 16.31
CA LYS A 511 -26.60 -2.53 15.00
C LYS A 511 -27.43 -3.13 13.85
N GLU A 512 -27.74 -4.41 13.97
CA GLU A 512 -28.52 -5.16 12.98
C GLU A 512 -29.96 -4.63 12.89
N ALA A 513 -30.60 -4.35 14.02
CA ALA A 513 -31.93 -3.81 14.08
C ALA A 513 -32.04 -2.42 13.43
N ILE A 514 -31.06 -1.53 13.68
CA ILE A 514 -31.03 -0.19 13.08
C ILE A 514 -30.74 -0.28 11.58
N MET A 515 -29.80 -1.10 11.16
CA MET A 515 -29.50 -1.28 9.73
C MET A 515 -30.69 -1.86 8.97
N LYS A 516 -31.41 -2.80 9.56
CA LYS A 516 -32.64 -3.34 8.99
C LYS A 516 -33.73 -2.27 8.89
N SER A 517 -33.92 -1.46 9.94
CA SER A 517 -34.87 -0.35 9.94
C SER A 517 -34.54 0.70 8.88
N PHE A 518 -33.25 0.93 8.62
CA PHE A 518 -32.80 1.81 7.56
C PHE A 518 -33.04 1.17 6.17
N ALA A 519 -32.71 -0.10 5.98
CA ALA A 519 -32.98 -0.82 4.74
C ALA A 519 -34.47 -0.90 4.41
N ASP A 520 -35.33 -1.07 5.43
CA ASP A 520 -36.81 -1.07 5.30
C ASP A 520 -37.39 0.34 5.06
N GLY A 521 -36.57 1.41 5.04
CA GLY A 521 -37.03 2.80 4.84
C GLY A 521 -37.68 3.45 6.06
N LYS A 522 -37.71 2.80 7.24
CA LYS A 522 -38.25 3.34 8.49
C LYS A 522 -37.37 4.46 9.07
N VAL A 523 -36.08 4.41 8.83
CA VAL A 523 -35.13 5.44 9.16
C VAL A 523 -34.74 6.16 7.86
N SER A 524 -34.85 7.48 7.83
CA SER A 524 -34.58 8.29 6.65
C SER A 524 -33.12 8.82 6.64
N ILE A 525 -32.58 9.12 7.81
CA ILE A 525 -31.23 9.65 7.98
C ILE A 525 -30.49 8.76 8.96
N LEU A 526 -29.35 8.19 8.54
CA LEU A 526 -28.51 7.38 9.39
C LEU A 526 -27.21 8.12 9.71
N VAL A 527 -27.02 8.52 10.97
CA VAL A 527 -25.78 9.08 11.47
C VAL A 527 -24.91 7.93 11.98
N ALA A 528 -23.68 7.83 11.49
CA ALA A 528 -22.84 6.70 11.80
C ALA A 528 -21.35 7.06 11.89
N THR A 529 -20.57 6.21 12.59
CA THR A 529 -19.12 6.18 12.45
C THR A 529 -18.70 5.27 11.30
N THR A 530 -17.41 4.98 11.14
CA THR A 530 -16.83 4.09 10.11
C THR A 530 -17.47 2.68 10.04
N VAL A 531 -18.32 2.31 11.00
CA VAL A 531 -19.06 1.01 11.02
C VAL A 531 -19.95 0.81 9.78
N VAL A 532 -20.33 1.88 9.07
CA VAL A 532 -21.09 1.81 7.78
C VAL A 532 -20.26 1.19 6.64
N GLU A 533 -18.96 0.98 6.81
CA GLU A 533 -18.16 0.21 5.85
C GLU A 533 -18.70 -1.21 5.64
N VAL A 534 -19.55 -1.71 6.53
CA VAL A 534 -20.13 -3.06 6.46
C VAL A 534 -21.35 -3.09 5.55
N GLY A 535 -21.18 -3.58 4.43
CA GLY A 535 -21.86 -4.18 3.28
C GLY A 535 -23.37 -4.17 3.08
N VAL A 536 -24.21 -3.44 3.79
CA VAL A 536 -25.67 -3.46 3.53
C VAL A 536 -26.01 -2.65 2.28
N ASP A 537 -26.76 -3.27 1.38
CA ASP A 537 -27.26 -2.62 0.16
C ASP A 537 -28.59 -1.89 0.44
N VAL A 538 -28.58 -0.57 0.27
CA VAL A 538 -29.78 0.28 0.43
C VAL A 538 -29.97 1.12 -0.84
N PRO A 539 -30.78 0.63 -1.82
CA PRO A 539 -30.92 1.30 -3.11
C PRO A 539 -31.49 2.72 -3.05
N ASN A 540 -32.28 3.04 -2.01
CA ASN A 540 -32.86 4.37 -1.79
C ASN A 540 -31.90 5.36 -1.12
N ALA A 541 -30.73 4.93 -0.66
CA ALA A 541 -29.72 5.83 -0.10
C ALA A 541 -28.98 6.53 -1.25
N THR A 542 -29.32 7.80 -1.47
CA THR A 542 -28.78 8.61 -2.57
C THR A 542 -27.77 9.66 -2.11
N ILE A 543 -27.72 9.96 -0.82
CA ILE A 543 -26.81 10.99 -0.28
C ILE A 543 -25.89 10.36 0.77
N MET A 544 -24.59 10.59 0.59
CA MET A 544 -23.54 10.33 1.57
C MET A 544 -22.89 11.64 1.97
N VAL A 545 -22.95 11.99 3.24
CA VAL A 545 -22.21 13.12 3.83
C VAL A 545 -21.10 12.57 4.71
N ILE A 546 -19.90 13.06 4.56
CA ILE A 546 -18.75 12.66 5.39
C ILE A 546 -18.20 13.91 6.08
N GLU A 547 -18.40 13.98 7.39
CA GLU A 547 -17.90 15.06 8.24
C GLU A 547 -16.44 14.89 8.56
N ASN A 548 -15.68 16.00 8.62
CA ASN A 548 -14.23 16.00 8.84
C ASN A 548 -13.52 14.99 7.91
N ALA A 549 -13.83 15.07 6.63
CA ALA A 549 -13.41 14.09 5.62
C ALA A 549 -11.89 13.93 5.50
N GLU A 550 -11.11 14.94 5.88
CA GLU A 550 -9.64 14.89 5.92
C GLU A 550 -9.08 13.86 6.90
N ARG A 551 -9.87 13.39 7.86
CA ARG A 551 -9.45 12.39 8.83
C ARG A 551 -9.55 10.95 8.31
N PHE A 552 -10.24 10.76 7.21
CA PHE A 552 -10.39 9.45 6.60
C PHE A 552 -9.31 9.18 5.55
N GLY A 553 -8.89 7.93 5.45
CA GLY A 553 -8.07 7.45 4.33
C GLY A 553 -8.83 7.47 3.01
N LEU A 554 -8.14 7.65 1.88
CA LEU A 554 -8.77 7.65 0.56
C LEU A 554 -9.52 6.35 0.27
N SER A 555 -8.99 5.21 0.70
CA SER A 555 -9.66 3.90 0.57
C SER A 555 -10.99 3.86 1.33
N THR A 556 -11.04 4.40 2.56
CA THR A 556 -12.25 4.49 3.37
C THR A 556 -13.27 5.43 2.74
N LEU A 557 -12.84 6.62 2.29
CA LEU A 557 -13.71 7.58 1.59
C LEU A 557 -14.32 6.95 0.33
N HIS A 558 -13.53 6.19 -0.42
CA HIS A 558 -14.00 5.49 -1.60
C HIS A 558 -15.03 4.40 -1.27
N GLN A 559 -14.79 3.60 -0.23
CA GLN A 559 -15.73 2.58 0.24
C GLN A 559 -17.05 3.20 0.71
N LEU A 560 -16.99 4.31 1.47
CA LEU A 560 -18.16 5.06 1.92
C LEU A 560 -18.93 5.63 0.73
N ARG A 561 -18.25 6.24 -0.24
CA ARG A 561 -18.88 6.70 -1.49
C ARG A 561 -19.62 5.58 -2.22
N GLY A 562 -19.04 4.37 -2.23
CA GLY A 562 -19.61 3.19 -2.86
C GLY A 562 -20.89 2.65 -2.17
N ARG A 563 -21.28 3.18 -0.99
CA ARG A 563 -22.52 2.82 -0.29
C ARG A 563 -23.76 3.50 -0.89
N VAL A 564 -23.58 4.54 -1.68
CA VAL A 564 -24.66 5.19 -2.46
C VAL A 564 -24.46 4.91 -3.96
N GLY A 565 -25.45 5.22 -4.78
CA GLY A 565 -25.38 4.96 -6.22
C GLY A 565 -25.69 3.51 -6.60
N ARG A 566 -26.51 2.82 -5.80
CA ARG A 566 -26.94 1.44 -6.05
C ARG A 566 -28.34 1.32 -6.66
N GLY A 567 -29.06 2.43 -6.70
CA GLY A 567 -30.36 2.56 -7.36
C GLY A 567 -30.26 3.29 -8.70
N ASN A 568 -31.44 3.59 -9.29
CA ASN A 568 -31.53 4.28 -10.59
C ASN A 568 -31.48 5.82 -10.48
N LYS A 569 -31.41 6.36 -9.25
CA LYS A 569 -31.40 7.80 -8.98
C LYS A 569 -29.97 8.32 -8.92
N GLN A 570 -29.77 9.58 -9.35
CA GLN A 570 -28.50 10.26 -9.19
C GLN A 570 -28.13 10.36 -7.69
N SER A 571 -26.93 9.93 -7.36
CA SER A 571 -26.43 9.93 -5.99
C SER A 571 -25.29 10.91 -5.81
N TYR A 572 -25.15 11.39 -4.58
CA TYR A 572 -24.21 12.45 -4.19
C TYR A 572 -23.36 12.02 -2.99
N CYS A 573 -22.07 12.34 -3.05
CA CYS A 573 -21.15 12.20 -1.93
C CYS A 573 -20.58 13.58 -1.60
N VAL A 574 -20.86 14.10 -0.42
CA VAL A 574 -20.41 15.42 0.02
C VAL A 574 -19.38 15.25 1.12
N LEU A 575 -18.16 15.70 0.84
CA LEU A 575 -17.03 15.67 1.76
C LEU A 575 -16.94 17.03 2.45
N VAL A 576 -17.19 17.07 3.74
CA VAL A 576 -17.11 18.31 4.55
C VAL A 576 -15.74 18.38 5.21
N SER A 577 -15.01 19.47 5.00
CA SER A 577 -13.66 19.64 5.56
C SER A 577 -13.27 21.11 5.69
N ASP A 578 -12.78 21.49 6.86
CA ASP A 578 -12.20 22.80 7.13
C ASP A 578 -10.66 22.79 7.13
N ALA A 579 -10.04 21.67 6.72
CA ALA A 579 -8.59 21.52 6.70
C ALA A 579 -7.91 22.46 5.71
N LYS A 580 -6.86 23.16 6.19
CA LYS A 580 -6.06 24.11 5.40
C LYS A 580 -4.78 23.49 4.83
N GLY A 581 -4.43 22.27 5.24
CA GLY A 581 -3.22 21.58 4.82
C GLY A 581 -3.29 21.17 3.35
N GLU A 582 -2.20 21.37 2.60
CA GLU A 582 -2.09 21.08 1.17
C GLU A 582 -2.34 19.60 0.86
N THR A 583 -1.71 18.69 1.58
CA THR A 583 -1.86 17.23 1.44
C THR A 583 -3.31 16.77 1.68
N SER A 584 -3.99 17.33 2.72
CA SER A 584 -5.39 17.00 3.00
C SER A 584 -6.29 17.47 1.87
N ARG A 585 -6.04 18.67 1.34
CA ARG A 585 -6.79 19.22 0.22
C ARG A 585 -6.59 18.40 -1.06
N GLU A 586 -5.37 18.00 -1.36
CA GLU A 586 -5.03 17.17 -2.51
C GLU A 586 -5.75 15.82 -2.46
N ARG A 587 -5.78 15.16 -1.28
CA ARG A 587 -6.53 13.91 -1.06
C ARG A 587 -8.02 14.05 -1.33
N LEU A 588 -8.66 15.10 -0.80
CA LEU A 588 -10.10 15.33 -1.02
C LEU A 588 -10.39 15.67 -2.49
N MET A 589 -9.51 16.42 -3.16
CA MET A 589 -9.64 16.73 -4.58
C MET A 589 -9.48 15.49 -5.45
N THR A 590 -8.64 14.54 -5.07
CA THR A 590 -8.53 13.22 -5.73
C THR A 590 -9.89 12.48 -5.72
N MET A 591 -10.60 12.49 -4.60
CA MET A 591 -11.94 11.90 -4.51
C MET A 591 -12.98 12.59 -5.41
N LYS A 592 -12.82 13.89 -5.62
CA LYS A 592 -13.69 14.67 -6.53
C LYS A 592 -13.38 14.39 -8.00
N GLN A 593 -12.10 14.24 -8.36
CA GLN A 593 -11.65 14.06 -9.74
C GLN A 593 -11.88 12.63 -10.26
N PHE A 594 -11.64 11.62 -9.41
CA PHE A 594 -11.67 10.23 -9.82
C PHE A 594 -12.85 9.48 -9.23
N SER A 595 -13.60 8.81 -10.09
CA SER A 595 -14.62 7.83 -9.70
C SER A 595 -14.04 6.41 -9.60
N ASP A 596 -12.96 6.13 -10.33
CA ASP A 596 -12.27 4.85 -10.40
C ASP A 596 -11.44 4.58 -9.14
N GLY A 597 -11.76 3.49 -8.44
CA GLY A 597 -11.10 3.11 -7.21
C GLY A 597 -9.63 2.75 -7.37
N PHE A 598 -9.21 2.22 -8.53
CA PHE A 598 -7.79 1.90 -8.79
C PHE A 598 -6.96 3.17 -8.91
N LYS A 599 -7.47 4.21 -9.60
CA LYS A 599 -6.80 5.51 -9.69
C LYS A 599 -6.71 6.21 -8.34
N ILE A 600 -7.74 6.06 -7.50
CA ILE A 600 -7.72 6.60 -6.13
C ILE A 600 -6.68 5.87 -5.29
N ALA A 601 -6.58 4.54 -5.39
CA ALA A 601 -5.59 3.75 -4.67
C ALA A 601 -4.16 4.07 -5.11
N ASP A 602 -3.91 4.26 -6.42
CA ASP A 602 -2.62 4.68 -6.95
C ASP A 602 -2.21 6.07 -6.41
N THR A 603 -3.18 6.98 -6.31
CA THR A 603 -2.93 8.33 -5.76
C THR A 603 -2.71 8.27 -4.23
N ASP A 604 -3.50 7.46 -3.49
CA ASP A 604 -3.31 7.28 -2.04
C ASP A 604 -1.89 6.75 -1.72
N LEU A 605 -1.43 5.80 -2.53
CA LEU A 605 -0.10 5.22 -2.42
C LEU A 605 1.01 6.27 -2.65
N LYS A 606 0.85 7.13 -3.67
CA LYS A 606 1.79 8.23 -3.95
C LYS A 606 1.83 9.28 -2.83
N LEU A 607 0.67 9.61 -2.26
CA LEU A 607 0.56 10.65 -1.23
C LEU A 607 1.06 10.21 0.16
N ARG A 608 0.90 8.93 0.51
CA ARG A 608 1.34 8.37 1.80
C ARG A 608 2.78 7.89 1.79
N GLY A 609 3.28 7.51 0.62
CA GLY A 609 4.53 6.77 0.48
C GLY A 609 4.39 5.28 0.87
N PRO A 610 5.38 4.45 0.49
CA PRO A 610 5.33 3.00 0.71
C PRO A 610 5.41 2.61 2.20
N GLY A 611 6.09 3.41 3.03
CA GLY A 611 6.32 3.09 4.44
C GLY A 611 5.06 2.95 5.28
N ASP A 612 4.09 3.83 5.09
CA ASP A 612 2.82 3.83 5.83
C ASP A 612 1.82 2.79 5.30
N PHE A 613 1.92 2.43 4.02
CA PHE A 613 1.04 1.42 3.42
C PHE A 613 1.39 0.01 3.90
N PHE A 614 2.68 -0.26 4.06
CA PHE A 614 3.17 -1.54 4.54
C PHE A 614 3.15 -1.68 6.06
N GLY A 615 2.92 -0.64 6.84
CA GLY A 615 2.72 -0.59 8.30
C GLY A 615 3.23 -1.79 9.12
N SER A 616 3.19 -1.75 10.42
CA SER A 616 3.66 -2.79 11.36
C SER A 616 3.05 -4.22 11.19
N ARG A 617 2.28 -4.47 10.12
CA ARG A 617 1.58 -5.74 9.85
C ARG A 617 2.27 -6.70 8.87
N GLN A 618 3.41 -6.32 8.28
CA GLN A 618 4.11 -7.20 7.34
C GLN A 618 5.24 -8.01 8.01
N HIS A 619 4.86 -8.99 8.81
CA HIS A 619 5.71 -10.14 9.05
C HIS A 619 5.59 -11.06 7.83
N GLY A 620 6.45 -10.89 6.80
CA GLY A 620 6.45 -11.82 5.68
C GLY A 620 7.05 -11.38 4.36
N LEU A 621 7.45 -10.12 4.19
CA LEU A 621 8.18 -9.67 3.01
C LEU A 621 9.60 -9.18 3.38
N PRO A 622 10.60 -9.39 2.52
CA PRO A 622 11.92 -8.82 2.70
C PRO A 622 11.89 -7.29 2.68
N GLU A 623 12.73 -6.67 3.49
CA GLU A 623 12.93 -5.22 3.47
C GLU A 623 13.73 -4.82 2.23
N LEU A 624 13.19 -3.90 1.43
CA LEU A 624 13.87 -3.33 0.27
C LEU A 624 14.84 -2.23 0.70
N LYS A 625 16.01 -2.21 0.09
CA LYS A 625 17.11 -1.29 0.44
C LYS A 625 17.17 -0.05 -0.46
N ILE A 626 16.84 -0.19 -1.75
CA ILE A 626 16.98 0.86 -2.75
C ILE A 626 15.72 1.06 -3.60
N ALA A 627 14.96 -0.02 -3.84
CA ALA A 627 13.75 0.04 -4.64
C ALA A 627 12.59 0.65 -3.85
N ASP A 628 11.84 1.54 -4.50
CA ASP A 628 10.56 2.04 -4.03
C ASP A 628 9.43 1.42 -4.86
N MET A 629 8.56 0.66 -4.20
CA MET A 629 7.48 -0.08 -4.89
C MET A 629 6.47 0.83 -5.61
N VAL A 630 6.44 2.11 -5.29
CA VAL A 630 5.54 3.10 -5.88
C VAL A 630 6.22 3.82 -7.05
N GLU A 631 7.43 4.34 -6.79
CA GLU A 631 8.16 5.11 -7.80
C GLU A 631 8.71 4.21 -8.91
N ASP A 632 9.10 2.97 -8.56
CA ASP A 632 9.77 2.03 -9.45
C ASP A 632 8.83 0.98 -10.08
N MET A 633 7.50 1.28 -10.21
CA MET A 633 6.47 0.36 -10.71
C MET A 633 6.77 -0.22 -12.10
N ASP A 634 7.32 0.59 -13.01
CA ASP A 634 7.67 0.12 -14.36
C ASP A 634 8.85 -0.85 -14.34
N THR A 635 9.79 -0.62 -13.45
CA THR A 635 10.91 -1.53 -13.22
C THR A 635 10.44 -2.84 -12.58
N LEU A 636 9.47 -2.77 -11.67
CA LEU A 636 8.87 -3.94 -11.04
C LEU A 636 8.17 -4.85 -12.06
N LYS A 637 7.41 -4.30 -13.01
CA LYS A 637 6.78 -5.09 -14.10
C LYS A 637 7.84 -5.80 -14.95
N LYS A 638 8.87 -5.09 -15.35
CA LYS A 638 9.99 -5.65 -16.13
C LYS A 638 10.73 -6.75 -15.35
N ALA A 639 10.95 -6.55 -14.05
CA ALA A 639 11.55 -7.54 -13.18
C ALA A 639 10.68 -8.79 -13.02
N GLN A 640 9.37 -8.64 -12.97
CA GLN A 640 8.42 -9.74 -12.91
C GLN A 640 8.42 -10.58 -14.21
N GLU A 641 8.35 -9.92 -15.38
CA GLU A 641 8.45 -10.59 -16.68
C GLU A 641 9.78 -11.37 -16.78
N CYS A 642 10.88 -10.73 -16.40
CA CYS A 642 12.20 -11.37 -16.40
C CYS A 642 12.25 -12.57 -15.44
N ALA A 643 11.66 -12.48 -14.25
CA ALA A 643 11.61 -13.57 -13.29
C ALA A 643 10.81 -14.77 -13.82
N GLN A 644 9.72 -14.53 -14.54
CA GLN A 644 8.94 -15.58 -15.19
C GLN A 644 9.75 -16.26 -16.29
N ASP A 645 10.35 -15.49 -17.22
CA ASP A 645 11.20 -16.03 -18.29
C ASP A 645 12.35 -16.91 -17.74
N ILE A 646 13.02 -16.45 -16.66
CA ILE A 646 14.08 -17.22 -16.00
C ILE A 646 13.55 -18.54 -15.41
N LEU A 647 12.44 -18.50 -14.67
CA LEU A 647 11.91 -19.71 -14.02
C LEU A 647 11.27 -20.69 -15.01
N GLU A 648 10.77 -20.23 -16.15
CA GLU A 648 10.30 -21.09 -17.23
C GLU A 648 11.46 -21.86 -17.88
N SER A 649 12.63 -21.21 -18.03
CA SER A 649 13.82 -21.82 -18.64
C SER A 649 14.66 -22.63 -17.63
N ASP A 650 14.83 -22.13 -16.42
CA ASP A 650 15.62 -22.77 -15.33
C ASP A 650 14.98 -22.55 -13.96
N PHE A 651 14.01 -23.40 -13.62
CA PHE A 651 13.31 -23.32 -12.34
C PHE A 651 14.24 -23.46 -11.12
N SER A 652 15.31 -24.24 -11.27
CA SER A 652 16.26 -24.50 -10.18
C SER A 652 17.27 -23.36 -9.95
N LEU A 653 17.37 -22.40 -10.87
CA LEU A 653 18.40 -21.37 -10.95
C LEU A 653 19.81 -21.98 -10.94
N SER A 654 20.01 -23.10 -11.64
CA SER A 654 21.30 -23.78 -11.75
C SER A 654 22.25 -22.99 -12.62
N ASN A 655 21.74 -22.32 -13.66
CA ASN A 655 22.51 -21.49 -14.58
C ASN A 655 22.80 -20.08 -14.02
N SER A 656 22.19 -19.72 -12.88
CA SER A 656 22.34 -18.39 -12.25
C SER A 656 22.62 -18.52 -10.76
N PRO A 657 23.76 -19.10 -10.34
CA PRO A 657 24.07 -19.39 -8.93
C PRO A 657 24.20 -18.14 -8.07
N ALA A 658 24.67 -17.02 -8.63
CA ALA A 658 24.76 -15.74 -7.93
C ALA A 658 23.38 -15.18 -7.58
N LEU A 659 22.44 -15.16 -8.53
CA LEU A 659 21.05 -14.78 -8.31
C LEU A 659 20.36 -15.70 -7.29
N LYS A 660 20.64 -17.00 -7.34
CA LYS A 660 20.14 -17.98 -6.36
C LYS A 660 20.65 -17.68 -4.95
N LYS A 661 21.93 -17.34 -4.81
CA LYS A 661 22.54 -16.94 -3.51
C LYS A 661 21.87 -15.69 -2.96
N GLN A 662 21.68 -14.67 -3.79
CA GLN A 662 21.01 -13.43 -3.41
C GLN A 662 19.56 -13.66 -2.99
N MET A 663 18.78 -14.42 -3.78
CA MET A 663 17.40 -14.77 -3.46
C MET A 663 17.32 -15.50 -2.11
N ASN A 664 18.14 -16.51 -1.88
CA ASN A 664 18.15 -17.23 -0.62
C ASN A 664 18.45 -16.29 0.56
N LYS A 665 19.47 -15.42 0.43
CA LYS A 665 19.85 -14.43 1.46
C LYS A 665 18.71 -13.46 1.76
N MET A 666 17.98 -13.02 0.73
CA MET A 666 16.81 -12.12 0.90
C MET A 666 15.67 -12.79 1.67
N PHE A 667 15.44 -14.08 1.47
CA PHE A 667 14.32 -14.84 2.06
C PHE A 667 14.67 -15.66 3.31
N GLU A 668 15.95 -15.74 3.72
CA GLU A 668 16.38 -16.49 4.92
C GLU A 668 15.61 -16.14 6.19
N LYS A 669 15.23 -14.86 6.38
CA LYS A 669 14.48 -14.38 7.54
C LYS A 669 12.99 -14.73 7.51
N ILE A 670 12.47 -15.22 6.38
CA ILE A 670 11.04 -15.50 6.18
C ILE A 670 10.75 -16.98 6.29
N VAL A 671 11.75 -17.81 5.99
CA VAL A 671 11.62 -19.28 5.98
C VAL A 671 11.92 -19.88 7.38
N ASN A 672 12.58 -19.14 8.26
CA ASN A 672 12.80 -19.47 9.67
C ASN A 672 11.78 -18.75 10.57
#